data_d84099eafabac4443c2313c9d04c12d7
#
_entry.id   d84099eafabac4443c2313c9d04c12d7
#
_cell.length_a   1.000
_cell.length_b   1.000
_cell.length_c   1.000
_cell.angle_alpha   90.00
_cell.angle_beta   90.00
_cell.angle_gamma   90.00
#
_symmetry.space_group_name_H-M   'P 1'
#
loop_
_entity.id
_entity.type
_entity.pdbx_description
1 polymer ?
#
loop_
_entity_poly.entity_id
_entity_poly.type
_entity_poly.pdbx_seq_one_letter_code
_entity_poly.pdbx_strand_id
1 'polypeptide(L)'
;MTANEIRESYKQFFASKGHTVVPSAPMVIKDDPTLMFTNAGMNQWKDIILGTKDPEPRRRADSQKCLRVSGKHNDLEEVGHDTYHHTMFEMLGNWSFGDYFKEEAIDYAWEYLVDVLHLDPKDLYVTVFEGSQEDNIARDDDAASFWRKHLPEDHIINGNKHDNFWEMGDTGPCGPCSEIHLDSRTSEEKLKVKGSELVNKDNPQVIEIWNIVFMQFNRKSDGSLEPLSMNVIDTGMGFERLVRALQGKNSNYDTDIFQPIIKEICKLSHKNYGEDNAVDVAMRVIADHLRAVAFSIADGQLPSNAKAGYVIRRILRRAIRYAYTFLHQREAFIYRLIPTLIAEMGQAYPELTAQRELIGRVIKEEEDSFLRTLEKGISMLNDAIEVLQKEGKSELDGVQAFRLFDTYGFPLDLTELICREHQITVNAEQFDEEMRKQKERARNAAVVESTDWVELAAGEQQFVGYDFTEYECQILRYRQVTQKKNTYFELVLNNTPFYGEMGGQVGDKGVLVNENETVEIIDTKRENGQSIHIVKALPKDVKATFMACVDTDNRNASAANHTATHLVDYALKQVLGDHVEQKGSYVSAESLRFDFSHFQKVTDEQLREVERLVNQMIREDYPMDEHRDTPIEEAREMGAVSIFGEKYGDKVRVVRFGPSCEFCGGIHATSTGRLGMFKIVTETSVAAGVRRIEAITGENCEELIYSLEDTIKAVKALFNNTKDLKSAVEKFIEENEAIKKEVEKFKAQNVERLKEFLLKGAKQQNGVTVVTGVLPIDASNAKDLVFKVREANPSHLLCVIGTTAGNKPLLSVMLSDDLVKEHNLNAGAMVREAAKLIKGGGGGQPHYASAGGKDLEGLNAAIEKVIELAQL
;
A
#
# COMPACT_ATOMS: atom_id res chain seq x y z
N MET A 1 28.00 21.72 -18.59
CA MET A 1 26.67 21.35 -19.11
C MET A 1 25.70 21.18 -17.93
N THR A 2 24.47 21.63 -18.10
CA THR A 2 23.40 21.36 -17.15
C THR A 2 22.85 19.92 -17.31
N ALA A 3 22.17 19.39 -16.31
CA ALA A 3 21.53 18.07 -16.39
C ALA A 3 20.58 17.96 -17.61
N ASN A 4 19.78 18.99 -17.88
CA ASN A 4 18.88 19.01 -19.05
C ASN A 4 19.64 18.97 -20.37
N GLU A 5 20.75 19.72 -20.51
CA GLU A 5 21.59 19.69 -21.71
C GLU A 5 22.23 18.32 -21.93
N ILE A 6 22.66 17.64 -20.86
CA ILE A 6 23.26 16.30 -20.94
C ILE A 6 22.20 15.28 -21.39
N ARG A 7 20.99 15.33 -20.82
CA ARG A 7 19.89 14.44 -21.23
C ARG A 7 19.52 14.61 -22.70
N GLU A 8 19.40 15.85 -23.17
CA GLU A 8 19.10 16.14 -24.56
C GLU A 8 20.25 15.77 -25.50
N SER A 9 21.50 16.00 -25.09
CA SER A 9 22.69 15.59 -25.85
C SER A 9 22.67 14.07 -26.13
N TYR A 10 22.36 13.26 -25.10
CA TYR A 10 22.28 11.80 -25.24
C TYR A 10 21.21 11.40 -26.26
N LYS A 11 19.98 11.92 -26.10
CA LYS A 11 18.88 11.61 -27.01
C LYS A 11 19.18 12.03 -28.45
N GLN A 12 19.77 13.20 -28.64
CA GLN A 12 20.14 13.69 -29.97
C GLN A 12 21.27 12.86 -30.61
N PHE A 13 22.28 12.44 -29.80
CA PHE A 13 23.35 11.58 -30.27
C PHE A 13 22.80 10.28 -30.80
N PHE A 14 21.98 9.55 -30.02
CA PHE A 14 21.40 8.29 -30.47
C PHE A 14 20.36 8.46 -31.58
N ALA A 15 19.62 9.55 -31.62
CA ALA A 15 18.78 9.88 -32.79
C ALA A 15 19.61 10.01 -34.08
N SER A 16 20.80 10.63 -33.99
CA SER A 16 21.73 10.74 -35.13
C SER A 16 22.29 9.37 -35.60
N LYS A 17 22.27 8.38 -34.71
CA LYS A 17 22.64 6.97 -34.99
C LYS A 17 21.43 6.14 -35.46
N GLY A 18 20.31 6.77 -35.76
CA GLY A 18 19.09 6.11 -36.25
C GLY A 18 18.20 5.48 -35.18
N HIS A 19 18.38 5.84 -33.91
CA HIS A 19 17.48 5.39 -32.84
C HIS A 19 16.21 6.27 -32.78
N THR A 20 15.08 5.63 -32.59
CA THR A 20 13.84 6.32 -32.26
C THR A 20 13.84 6.70 -30.78
N VAL A 21 13.77 7.99 -30.50
CA VAL A 21 13.65 8.48 -29.13
C VAL A 21 12.23 8.23 -28.63
N VAL A 22 12.10 7.51 -27.54
CA VAL A 22 10.80 7.13 -26.95
C VAL A 22 10.62 7.76 -25.57
N PRO A 23 9.37 7.99 -25.12
CA PRO A 23 9.12 8.50 -23.78
C PRO A 23 9.42 7.44 -22.70
N SER A 24 9.79 7.91 -21.51
CA SER A 24 9.97 7.05 -20.33
C SER A 24 8.73 6.24 -20.00
N ALA A 25 8.90 4.97 -19.70
CA ALA A 25 7.82 4.16 -19.13
C ALA A 25 7.45 4.63 -17.70
N PRO A 26 6.24 4.36 -17.21
CA PRO A 26 5.88 4.54 -15.82
C PRO A 26 6.81 3.75 -14.88
N MET A 27 7.08 4.31 -13.70
CA MET A 27 7.91 3.62 -12.70
C MET A 27 7.21 2.42 -12.05
N VAL A 28 5.87 2.38 -12.06
CA VAL A 28 5.09 1.28 -11.50
C VAL A 28 4.56 0.40 -12.64
N ILE A 29 4.94 -0.87 -12.58
CA ILE A 29 4.54 -1.87 -13.60
C ILE A 29 3.24 -2.50 -13.15
N LYS A 30 2.21 -2.47 -13.99
CA LYS A 30 0.88 -3.02 -13.68
C LYS A 30 0.71 -4.46 -14.15
N ASP A 31 1.35 -4.85 -15.24
CA ASP A 31 1.07 -6.09 -15.99
C ASP A 31 2.21 -7.12 -15.95
N ASP A 32 3.23 -6.95 -15.11
CA ASP A 32 4.30 -7.94 -14.91
C ASP A 32 4.23 -8.53 -13.48
N PRO A 33 3.94 -9.83 -13.33
CA PRO A 33 3.86 -10.45 -12.02
C PRO A 33 5.22 -10.60 -11.32
N THR A 34 6.33 -10.46 -12.07
CA THR A 34 7.69 -10.62 -11.54
C THR A 34 8.32 -9.32 -11.07
N LEU A 35 7.82 -8.17 -11.54
CA LEU A 35 8.36 -6.84 -11.26
C LEU A 35 7.26 -5.87 -10.81
N MET A 36 7.46 -5.26 -9.65
CA MET A 36 6.55 -4.23 -9.13
C MET A 36 6.89 -2.84 -9.66
N PHE A 37 8.18 -2.57 -9.92
CA PHE A 37 8.70 -1.29 -10.35
C PHE A 37 9.65 -1.45 -11.53
N THR A 38 9.71 -0.44 -12.38
CA THR A 38 10.73 -0.31 -13.42
C THR A 38 12.08 -0.06 -12.75
N ASN A 39 12.93 -1.07 -12.67
CA ASN A 39 14.26 -1.01 -12.05
C ASN A 39 15.40 -0.85 -13.05
N ALA A 40 15.11 -1.01 -14.34
CA ALA A 40 16.05 -0.85 -15.46
C ALA A 40 15.30 -0.44 -16.73
N GLY A 41 15.98 0.20 -17.67
CA GLY A 41 15.40 0.69 -18.92
C GLY A 41 14.79 -0.42 -19.79
N MET A 42 15.35 -1.62 -19.74
CA MET A 42 14.91 -2.77 -20.53
C MET A 42 13.55 -3.35 -20.10
N ASN A 43 13.06 -3.06 -18.89
CA ASN A 43 11.81 -3.67 -18.41
C ASN A 43 10.64 -3.47 -19.36
N GLN A 44 10.57 -2.31 -20.00
CA GLN A 44 9.55 -2.00 -21.00
C GLN A 44 9.67 -2.76 -22.33
N TRP A 45 10.81 -3.46 -22.57
CA TRP A 45 11.12 -4.18 -23.80
C TRP A 45 11.18 -5.69 -23.64
N LYS A 46 10.82 -6.20 -22.45
CA LYS A 46 10.89 -7.64 -22.12
C LYS A 46 10.21 -8.52 -23.17
N ASP A 47 9.05 -8.12 -23.67
CA ASP A 47 8.30 -8.86 -24.70
C ASP A 47 9.05 -8.96 -26.02
N ILE A 48 9.72 -7.87 -26.42
CA ILE A 48 10.52 -7.83 -27.65
C ILE A 48 11.76 -8.70 -27.49
N ILE A 49 12.46 -8.61 -26.36
CA ILE A 49 13.66 -9.38 -26.07
C ILE A 49 13.36 -10.88 -26.06
N LEU A 50 12.22 -11.28 -25.51
CA LEU A 50 11.74 -12.68 -25.50
C LEU A 50 11.14 -13.13 -26.85
N GLY A 51 11.05 -12.25 -27.82
CA GLY A 51 10.53 -12.59 -29.17
C GLY A 51 9.01 -12.74 -29.23
N THR A 52 8.27 -12.26 -28.26
CA THR A 52 6.79 -12.32 -28.22
C THR A 52 6.14 -11.12 -28.88
N LYS A 53 6.91 -10.08 -29.23
CA LYS A 53 6.44 -8.85 -29.88
C LYS A 53 7.42 -8.40 -30.97
N ASP A 54 6.87 -7.73 -32.01
CA ASP A 54 7.64 -7.18 -33.12
C ASP A 54 8.71 -6.18 -32.61
N PRO A 55 9.98 -6.31 -33.06
CA PRO A 55 11.06 -5.41 -32.66
C PRO A 55 11.01 -4.02 -33.33
N GLU A 56 10.15 -3.77 -34.31
CA GLU A 56 10.14 -2.49 -35.01
C GLU A 56 9.59 -1.31 -34.17
N PRO A 57 10.26 -0.14 -34.13
CA PRO A 57 11.60 0.13 -34.68
C PRO A 57 12.70 -0.58 -33.89
N ARG A 58 13.73 -1.09 -34.61
CA ARG A 58 14.79 -1.93 -34.01
C ARG A 58 15.79 -1.17 -33.17
N ARG A 59 15.91 0.14 -33.33
CA ARG A 59 16.79 1.01 -32.51
C ARG A 59 15.93 1.97 -31.71
N ARG A 60 16.13 1.96 -30.41
CA ARG A 60 15.41 2.86 -29.48
C ARG A 60 16.36 3.50 -28.50
N ALA A 61 16.03 4.70 -28.02
CA ALA A 61 16.73 5.37 -26.95
C ALA A 61 15.78 6.21 -26.10
N ASP A 62 16.07 6.32 -24.79
CA ASP A 62 15.31 7.19 -23.89
C ASP A 62 16.13 7.64 -22.66
N SER A 63 15.46 8.41 -21.79
CA SER A 63 15.83 8.61 -20.40
C SER A 63 14.73 7.99 -19.54
N GLN A 64 14.97 6.78 -19.03
CA GLN A 64 14.00 6.01 -18.28
C GLN A 64 14.04 6.35 -16.78
N LYS A 65 12.88 6.68 -16.22
CA LYS A 65 12.68 6.77 -14.76
C LYS A 65 12.73 5.38 -14.15
N CYS A 66 13.66 5.15 -13.22
CA CYS A 66 13.83 3.89 -12.52
C CYS A 66 13.62 4.05 -11.03
N LEU A 67 13.06 3.01 -10.38
CA LEU A 67 12.84 2.96 -8.94
C LEU A 67 13.40 1.66 -8.35
N ARG A 68 14.43 1.78 -7.47
CA ARG A 68 15.10 0.65 -6.81
C ARG A 68 14.85 0.67 -5.31
N VAL A 69 13.75 0.07 -4.86
CA VAL A 69 13.28 0.11 -3.47
C VAL A 69 12.76 -1.23 -2.96
N SER A 70 12.94 -2.29 -3.74
CA SER A 70 12.47 -3.63 -3.40
C SER A 70 13.17 -4.73 -4.24
N GLY A 71 13.13 -5.97 -3.76
CA GLY A 71 13.64 -7.14 -4.47
C GLY A 71 15.17 -7.22 -4.45
N LYS A 72 15.76 -7.73 -5.55
CA LYS A 72 17.20 -7.92 -5.74
C LYS A 72 17.96 -6.58 -5.79
N HIS A 73 17.31 -5.53 -6.28
CA HIS A 73 17.82 -4.17 -6.38
C HIS A 73 17.08 -3.27 -5.40
N ASN A 74 17.64 -3.01 -4.23
CA ASN A 74 17.03 -2.19 -3.17
C ASN A 74 18.09 -1.29 -2.54
N ASP A 75 18.09 -0.02 -2.96
CA ASP A 75 19.06 0.99 -2.55
C ASP A 75 18.52 1.91 -1.42
N LEU A 76 17.36 1.58 -0.84
CA LEU A 76 16.64 2.47 0.09
C LEU A 76 17.45 2.84 1.33
N GLU A 77 18.24 1.92 1.87
CA GLU A 77 18.98 2.14 3.12
C GLU A 77 20.25 2.97 2.90
N GLU A 78 20.87 2.87 1.71
CA GLU A 78 22.08 3.60 1.33
C GLU A 78 21.80 5.06 0.99
N VAL A 79 20.57 5.36 0.53
CA VAL A 79 20.16 6.69 0.08
C VAL A 79 20.33 7.75 1.16
N GLY A 80 21.09 8.79 0.83
CA GLY A 80 21.45 9.92 1.69
C GLY A 80 22.68 9.68 2.54
N HIS A 81 23.06 8.41 2.80
CA HIS A 81 24.24 8.05 3.59
C HIS A 81 25.50 7.99 2.74
N ASP A 82 25.38 7.53 1.50
CA ASP A 82 26.48 7.61 0.53
C ASP A 82 26.29 8.77 -0.47
N THR A 83 27.07 8.79 -1.55
CA THR A 83 27.15 9.91 -2.49
C THR A 83 26.52 9.64 -3.85
N TYR A 84 25.98 8.43 -4.12
CA TYR A 84 25.61 8.03 -5.48
C TYR A 84 24.40 7.08 -5.59
N HIS A 85 23.86 6.51 -4.51
CA HIS A 85 22.64 5.72 -4.55
C HIS A 85 21.39 6.58 -4.41
N HIS A 86 20.34 6.20 -5.13
CA HIS A 86 19.04 6.89 -5.18
C HIS A 86 17.89 5.88 -5.17
N THR A 87 16.77 6.26 -4.56
CA THR A 87 15.51 5.48 -4.71
C THR A 87 14.97 5.62 -6.13
N MET A 88 14.89 6.86 -6.63
CA MET A 88 14.54 7.17 -8.01
C MET A 88 15.74 7.79 -8.71
N PHE A 89 16.07 7.26 -9.88
CA PHE A 89 17.14 7.80 -10.74
C PHE A 89 16.72 7.70 -12.22
N GLU A 90 17.42 8.45 -13.07
CA GLU A 90 17.25 8.35 -14.50
C GLU A 90 18.32 7.41 -15.08
N MET A 91 17.89 6.48 -15.94
CA MET A 91 18.77 5.61 -16.70
C MET A 91 18.67 6.02 -18.16
N LEU A 92 19.76 6.55 -18.71
CA LEU A 92 19.87 6.80 -20.13
C LEU A 92 20.13 5.47 -20.82
N GLY A 93 19.18 5.06 -21.68
CA GLY A 93 19.22 3.76 -22.32
C GLY A 93 19.21 3.85 -23.86
N ASN A 94 19.95 2.94 -24.50
CA ASN A 94 19.82 2.68 -25.92
C ASN A 94 19.77 1.18 -26.19
N TRP A 95 18.94 0.79 -27.14
CA TRP A 95 18.63 -0.60 -27.46
C TRP A 95 18.80 -0.88 -28.93
N SER A 96 19.30 -2.10 -29.21
CA SER A 96 19.31 -2.69 -30.56
C SER A 96 18.63 -4.07 -30.50
N PHE A 97 17.57 -4.24 -31.25
CA PHE A 97 16.82 -5.49 -31.33
C PHE A 97 17.19 -6.23 -32.63
N GLY A 98 18.31 -6.97 -32.59
CA GLY A 98 18.83 -7.72 -33.73
C GLY A 98 19.27 -6.87 -34.92
N ASP A 99 19.70 -5.62 -34.70
CA ASP A 99 20.24 -4.73 -35.74
C ASP A 99 21.76 -4.63 -35.61
N TYR A 100 22.31 -3.95 -34.59
CA TYR A 100 23.74 -3.94 -34.29
C TYR A 100 24.04 -4.67 -32.99
N PHE A 101 25.32 -4.99 -32.73
CA PHE A 101 25.70 -5.70 -31.53
C PHE A 101 26.94 -5.10 -30.87
N LYS A 102 27.83 -5.91 -30.28
CA LYS A 102 28.93 -5.49 -29.39
C LYS A 102 29.83 -4.39 -29.94
N GLU A 103 30.30 -4.52 -31.19
CA GLU A 103 31.27 -3.61 -31.76
C GLU A 103 30.73 -2.19 -31.88
N GLU A 104 29.57 -2.04 -32.51
CA GLU A 104 28.93 -0.73 -32.69
C GLU A 104 28.47 -0.15 -31.34
N ALA A 105 28.01 -0.98 -30.40
CA ALA A 105 27.61 -0.51 -29.10
C ALA A 105 28.78 0.11 -28.31
N ILE A 106 29.94 -0.54 -28.38
CA ILE A 106 31.20 -0.06 -27.78
C ILE A 106 31.68 1.22 -28.49
N ASP A 107 31.66 1.23 -29.82
CA ASP A 107 32.08 2.40 -30.61
C ASP A 107 31.18 3.61 -30.33
N TYR A 108 29.85 3.42 -30.23
CA TYR A 108 28.90 4.50 -29.86
C TYR A 108 29.12 5.00 -28.43
N ALA A 109 29.36 4.10 -27.49
CA ALA A 109 29.65 4.50 -26.11
C ALA A 109 30.93 5.32 -26.02
N TRP A 110 31.99 4.89 -26.73
CA TRP A 110 33.25 5.62 -26.78
C TRP A 110 33.09 7.01 -27.43
N GLU A 111 32.48 7.06 -28.61
CA GLU A 111 32.23 8.32 -29.32
C GLU A 111 31.45 9.31 -28.45
N TYR A 112 30.42 8.81 -27.77
CA TYR A 112 29.61 9.69 -26.91
C TYR A 112 30.39 10.24 -25.72
N LEU A 113 31.13 9.38 -25.01
CA LEU A 113 31.85 9.81 -23.81
C LEU A 113 33.07 10.67 -24.11
N VAL A 114 33.84 10.30 -25.17
CA VAL A 114 35.14 10.93 -25.46
C VAL A 114 35.00 12.07 -26.46
N ASP A 115 34.30 11.84 -27.59
CA ASP A 115 34.27 12.83 -28.67
C ASP A 115 33.15 13.88 -28.44
N VAL A 116 32.02 13.48 -27.85
CA VAL A 116 30.89 14.39 -27.59
C VAL A 116 30.98 15.03 -26.21
N LEU A 117 31.20 14.26 -25.16
CA LEU A 117 31.25 14.75 -23.78
C LEU A 117 32.65 15.17 -23.30
N HIS A 118 33.68 14.84 -24.07
CA HIS A 118 35.09 15.22 -23.84
C HIS A 118 35.65 14.71 -22.50
N LEU A 119 35.23 13.51 -22.05
CA LEU A 119 35.90 12.85 -20.93
C LEU A 119 37.32 12.42 -21.31
N ASP A 120 38.27 12.55 -20.39
CA ASP A 120 39.66 12.12 -20.64
C ASP A 120 39.74 10.58 -20.69
N PRO A 121 40.17 10.00 -21.84
CA PRO A 121 40.36 8.55 -21.98
C PRO A 121 41.22 7.91 -20.90
N LYS A 122 42.16 8.67 -20.32
CA LYS A 122 43.05 8.20 -19.24
C LYS A 122 42.32 7.90 -17.93
N ASP A 123 41.13 8.47 -17.75
CA ASP A 123 40.33 8.33 -16.57
C ASP A 123 39.23 7.26 -16.71
N LEU A 124 39.13 6.65 -17.92
CA LEU A 124 38.13 5.62 -18.22
C LEU A 124 38.76 4.22 -18.09
N TYR A 125 38.06 3.36 -17.37
CA TYR A 125 38.36 1.94 -17.24
C TYR A 125 37.12 1.15 -17.66
N VAL A 126 37.34 -0.02 -18.26
CA VAL A 126 36.21 -0.88 -18.67
C VAL A 126 36.39 -2.29 -18.10
N THR A 127 35.25 -2.91 -17.79
CA THR A 127 35.26 -4.33 -17.40
C THR A 127 34.76 -5.18 -18.56
N VAL A 128 35.22 -6.41 -18.63
CA VAL A 128 34.71 -7.45 -19.53
C VAL A 128 34.47 -8.72 -18.76
N PHE A 129 33.41 -9.45 -19.10
CA PHE A 129 33.06 -10.68 -18.44
C PHE A 129 34.18 -11.73 -18.50
N GLU A 130 34.64 -12.21 -17.34
CA GLU A 130 35.73 -13.18 -17.25
C GLU A 130 35.32 -14.63 -17.57
N GLY A 131 34.00 -14.89 -17.74
CA GLY A 131 33.45 -16.21 -17.94
C GLY A 131 32.85 -16.79 -16.66
N SER A 132 32.04 -17.83 -16.82
CA SER A 132 31.45 -18.62 -15.72
C SER A 132 31.56 -20.11 -16.00
N GLN A 133 32.26 -20.83 -15.13
CA GLN A 133 32.29 -22.29 -15.22
C GLN A 133 30.95 -22.93 -14.88
N GLU A 134 30.20 -22.32 -13.97
CA GLU A 134 28.86 -22.77 -13.55
C GLU A 134 27.89 -22.77 -14.73
N ASP A 135 27.87 -21.67 -15.50
CA ASP A 135 26.97 -21.50 -16.65
C ASP A 135 27.61 -22.00 -17.97
N ASN A 136 28.82 -22.53 -17.92
CA ASN A 136 29.58 -22.95 -19.10
C ASN A 136 29.76 -21.87 -20.17
N ILE A 137 29.99 -20.61 -19.74
CA ILE A 137 30.22 -19.45 -20.61
C ILE A 137 31.68 -19.06 -20.55
N ALA A 138 32.31 -18.90 -21.72
CA ALA A 138 33.68 -18.44 -21.84
C ALA A 138 33.80 -16.95 -21.54
N ARG A 139 35.07 -16.49 -21.32
CA ARG A 139 35.38 -15.06 -21.26
C ARG A 139 34.93 -14.33 -22.52
N ASP A 140 34.46 -13.09 -22.39
CA ASP A 140 34.03 -12.25 -23.51
C ASP A 140 35.24 -11.60 -24.21
N ASP A 141 35.95 -12.41 -25.01
CA ASP A 141 37.12 -11.98 -25.73
C ASP A 141 36.79 -11.03 -26.90
N ASP A 142 35.55 -11.11 -27.43
CA ASP A 142 35.10 -10.19 -28.47
C ASP A 142 35.00 -8.77 -27.91
N ALA A 143 34.29 -8.58 -26.77
CA ALA A 143 34.19 -7.28 -26.12
C ALA A 143 35.59 -6.72 -25.76
N ALA A 144 36.49 -7.56 -25.22
CA ALA A 144 37.85 -7.16 -24.95
C ALA A 144 38.58 -6.70 -26.21
N SER A 145 38.39 -7.39 -27.35
CA SER A 145 39.03 -7.04 -28.63
C SER A 145 38.52 -5.70 -29.17
N PHE A 146 37.21 -5.40 -29.01
CA PHE A 146 36.65 -4.12 -29.44
C PHE A 146 37.15 -2.98 -28.58
N TRP A 147 37.25 -3.16 -27.25
CA TRP A 147 37.79 -2.15 -26.34
C TRP A 147 39.28 -1.84 -26.59
N ARG A 148 40.10 -2.82 -27.05
CA ARG A 148 41.49 -2.58 -27.41
C ARG A 148 41.71 -1.61 -28.57
N LYS A 149 40.65 -1.31 -29.32
CA LYS A 149 40.73 -0.25 -30.36
C LYS A 149 40.77 1.15 -29.74
N HIS A 150 40.28 1.28 -28.51
CA HIS A 150 40.05 2.54 -27.82
C HIS A 150 40.93 2.74 -26.59
N LEU A 151 41.20 1.67 -25.83
CA LEU A 151 41.88 1.72 -24.55
C LEU A 151 43.11 0.81 -24.51
N PRO A 152 44.17 1.17 -23.73
CA PRO A 152 45.28 0.29 -23.46
C PRO A 152 44.83 -0.90 -22.59
N GLU A 153 45.60 -2.02 -22.67
CA GLU A 153 45.28 -3.30 -22.00
C GLU A 153 45.09 -3.17 -20.49
N ASP A 154 45.84 -2.30 -19.82
CA ASP A 154 45.74 -2.08 -18.36
C ASP A 154 44.51 -1.26 -17.92
N HIS A 155 43.70 -0.78 -18.87
CA HIS A 155 42.40 -0.19 -18.65
C HIS A 155 41.23 -1.16 -18.89
N ILE A 156 41.50 -2.38 -19.38
CA ILE A 156 40.51 -3.42 -19.67
C ILE A 156 40.60 -4.50 -18.57
N ILE A 157 39.63 -4.56 -17.69
CA ILE A 157 39.66 -5.35 -16.48
C ILE A 157 38.70 -6.53 -16.60
N ASN A 158 39.09 -7.71 -16.11
CA ASN A 158 38.17 -8.85 -16.04
C ASN A 158 37.23 -8.67 -14.87
N GLY A 159 35.93 -8.78 -15.12
CA GLY A 159 34.87 -8.74 -14.12
C GLY A 159 34.20 -10.09 -13.93
N ASN A 160 33.87 -10.41 -12.70
CA ASN A 160 33.28 -11.69 -12.33
C ASN A 160 31.76 -11.73 -12.71
N LYS A 161 31.12 -12.88 -12.48
CA LYS A 161 29.72 -13.08 -12.80
C LYS A 161 28.79 -12.09 -12.07
N HIS A 162 29.11 -11.72 -10.84
CA HIS A 162 28.30 -10.80 -10.06
C HIS A 162 28.25 -9.40 -10.71
N ASP A 163 29.38 -8.91 -11.21
CA ASP A 163 29.51 -7.57 -11.74
C ASP A 163 29.25 -7.52 -13.26
N ASN A 164 29.70 -8.54 -14.02
CA ASN A 164 29.69 -8.52 -15.47
C ASN A 164 28.79 -9.56 -16.16
N PHE A 165 27.82 -10.14 -15.44
CA PHE A 165 26.75 -10.93 -16.06
C PHE A 165 25.41 -10.43 -15.55
N TRP A 166 24.74 -9.63 -16.36
CA TRP A 166 23.49 -9.00 -15.97
C TRP A 166 22.31 -9.95 -16.11
N GLU A 167 21.45 -9.97 -15.09
CA GLU A 167 20.24 -10.77 -15.03
C GLU A 167 19.04 -9.90 -14.60
N MET A 168 17.93 -9.97 -15.31
CA MET A 168 16.73 -9.21 -15.00
C MET A 168 16.13 -9.59 -13.63
N GLY A 169 16.18 -10.88 -13.29
CA GLY A 169 15.70 -11.47 -12.04
C GLY A 169 16.24 -12.88 -11.88
N ASP A 170 15.56 -13.72 -11.11
CA ASP A 170 15.91 -15.13 -10.95
C ASP A 170 15.68 -15.92 -12.24
N THR A 171 14.81 -15.44 -13.12
CA THR A 171 14.53 -15.97 -14.47
C THR A 171 14.36 -14.81 -15.44
N GLY A 172 14.54 -15.08 -16.73
CA GLY A 172 14.33 -14.09 -17.80
C GLY A 172 15.58 -13.76 -18.60
N PRO A 173 15.54 -12.71 -19.43
CA PRO A 173 16.65 -12.29 -20.26
C PRO A 173 17.91 -11.98 -19.45
N CYS A 174 19.05 -12.42 -19.96
CA CYS A 174 20.35 -12.20 -19.32
C CYS A 174 21.49 -12.26 -20.34
N GLY A 175 22.68 -11.81 -19.94
CA GLY A 175 23.87 -11.88 -20.76
C GLY A 175 25.10 -11.23 -20.14
N PRO A 176 26.27 -11.48 -20.68
CA PRO A 176 27.49 -10.80 -20.28
C PRO A 176 27.36 -9.30 -20.52
N CYS A 177 28.08 -8.51 -19.74
CA CYS A 177 28.06 -7.07 -19.89
C CYS A 177 29.47 -6.49 -19.76
N SER A 178 29.60 -5.25 -20.18
CA SER A 178 30.81 -4.45 -20.07
C SER A 178 30.47 -3.14 -19.41
N GLU A 179 31.04 -2.85 -18.25
CA GLU A 179 30.86 -1.61 -17.52
C GLU A 179 31.95 -0.61 -17.90
N ILE A 180 31.57 0.66 -17.94
CA ILE A 180 32.50 1.78 -18.11
C ILE A 180 32.59 2.52 -16.78
N HIS A 181 33.77 2.61 -16.22
CA HIS A 181 34.09 3.28 -14.97
C HIS A 181 34.86 4.56 -15.22
N LEU A 182 34.55 5.57 -14.41
CA LEU A 182 35.30 6.84 -14.43
C LEU A 182 36.05 7.03 -13.11
N ASP A 183 37.33 7.29 -13.20
CA ASP A 183 38.19 7.69 -12.09
C ASP A 183 38.19 9.23 -11.96
N SER A 184 37.40 9.74 -11.05
CA SER A 184 37.28 11.19 -10.79
C SER A 184 38.23 11.71 -9.71
N ARG A 185 39.18 10.90 -9.24
CA ARG A 185 40.17 11.28 -8.24
C ARG A 185 41.13 12.35 -8.74
N THR A 186 41.77 13.01 -7.81
CA THR A 186 42.85 13.98 -8.14
C THR A 186 44.07 13.27 -8.75
N SER A 187 44.87 14.02 -9.52
CA SER A 187 46.10 13.49 -10.14
C SER A 187 47.07 12.91 -9.09
N GLU A 188 47.13 13.48 -7.89
CA GLU A 188 47.98 12.98 -6.81
C GLU A 188 47.50 11.64 -6.24
N GLU A 189 46.18 11.44 -6.15
CA GLU A 189 45.61 10.16 -5.68
C GLU A 189 45.77 9.07 -6.74
N LYS A 190 45.63 9.40 -8.05
CA LYS A 190 45.85 8.48 -9.16
C LYS A 190 47.29 7.99 -9.25
N LEU A 191 48.28 8.81 -8.84
CA LEU A 191 49.70 8.41 -8.77
C LEU A 191 49.97 7.43 -7.62
N LYS A 192 49.17 7.44 -6.54
CA LYS A 192 49.37 6.55 -5.37
C LYS A 192 48.82 5.16 -5.61
N VAL A 193 47.62 5.08 -6.20
CA VAL A 193 46.92 3.82 -6.49
C VAL A 193 46.31 3.93 -7.89
N LYS A 194 46.60 2.94 -8.75
CA LYS A 194 45.99 2.92 -10.08
C LYS A 194 44.49 2.79 -10.03
N GLY A 195 43.76 3.45 -10.94
CA GLY A 195 42.32 3.35 -11.05
C GLY A 195 41.84 1.92 -11.29
N SER A 196 42.61 1.15 -12.10
CA SER A 196 42.34 -0.28 -12.35
C SER A 196 42.26 -1.15 -11.09
N GLU A 197 42.92 -0.77 -10.00
CA GLU A 197 42.90 -1.51 -8.73
C GLU A 197 41.65 -1.20 -7.89
N LEU A 198 40.94 -0.11 -8.24
CA LEU A 198 39.77 0.42 -7.49
C LEU A 198 38.44 0.17 -8.20
N VAL A 199 38.47 -0.32 -9.43
CA VAL A 199 37.26 -0.71 -10.17
C VAL A 199 36.52 -1.83 -9.39
N ASN A 200 35.23 -1.68 -9.16
CA ASN A 200 34.38 -2.61 -8.37
C ASN A 200 34.91 -2.91 -6.96
N LYS A 201 35.47 -1.87 -6.28
CA LYS A 201 36.00 -1.93 -4.91
C LYS A 201 35.33 -0.90 -3.98
N ASP A 202 34.09 -0.53 -4.23
CA ASP A 202 33.30 0.43 -3.45
C ASP A 202 33.99 1.79 -3.25
N ASN A 203 34.83 2.20 -4.22
CA ASN A 203 35.46 3.50 -4.16
C ASN A 203 34.52 4.59 -4.71
N PRO A 204 34.10 5.59 -3.91
CA PRO A 204 33.12 6.57 -4.34
C PRO A 204 33.58 7.54 -5.44
N GLN A 205 34.88 7.49 -5.83
CA GLN A 205 35.46 8.30 -6.89
C GLN A 205 35.89 7.50 -8.11
N VAL A 206 35.87 6.15 -8.08
CA VAL A 206 36.08 5.25 -9.22
C VAL A 206 34.77 4.47 -9.42
N ILE A 207 33.83 5.09 -10.11
CA ILE A 207 32.47 4.61 -10.19
C ILE A 207 32.08 4.16 -11.60
N GLU A 208 31.24 3.12 -11.65
CA GLU A 208 30.54 2.75 -12.87
C GLU A 208 29.60 3.89 -13.28
N ILE A 209 29.72 4.33 -14.53
CA ILE A 209 28.85 5.34 -15.14
C ILE A 209 27.92 4.74 -16.20
N TRP A 210 28.33 3.63 -16.85
CA TRP A 210 27.55 3.03 -17.94
C TRP A 210 27.75 1.52 -17.98
N ASN A 211 26.67 0.77 -18.07
CA ASN A 211 26.69 -0.67 -18.29
C ASN A 211 26.14 -1.00 -19.68
N ILE A 212 26.90 -1.75 -20.50
CA ILE A 212 26.53 -2.21 -21.83
C ILE A 212 26.28 -3.71 -21.76
N VAL A 213 25.00 -4.13 -21.81
CA VAL A 213 24.61 -5.52 -21.69
C VAL A 213 24.41 -6.16 -23.07
N PHE A 214 25.05 -7.28 -23.26
CA PHE A 214 24.97 -8.11 -24.47
C PHE A 214 23.99 -9.25 -24.21
N MET A 215 22.71 -8.97 -24.34
CA MET A 215 21.62 -9.92 -24.10
C MET A 215 21.66 -11.03 -25.13
N GLN A 216 21.96 -12.25 -24.69
CA GLN A 216 22.12 -13.44 -25.53
C GLN A 216 21.30 -14.63 -25.04
N PHE A 217 20.90 -14.62 -23.77
CA PHE A 217 20.31 -15.79 -23.12
C PHE A 217 19.01 -15.44 -22.38
N ASN A 218 18.22 -16.47 -22.18
CA ASN A 218 17.07 -16.49 -21.25
C ASN A 218 17.35 -17.51 -20.16
N ARG A 219 17.38 -17.08 -18.86
CA ARG A 219 17.53 -17.98 -17.73
C ARG A 219 16.21 -18.63 -17.39
N LYS A 220 16.19 -19.95 -17.39
CA LYS A 220 15.03 -20.76 -17.04
C LYS A 220 14.93 -20.98 -15.53
N SER A 221 13.79 -21.50 -15.08
CA SER A 221 13.52 -21.78 -13.66
C SER A 221 14.41 -22.89 -13.07
N ASP A 222 14.95 -23.79 -13.91
CA ASP A 222 15.94 -24.81 -13.53
C ASP A 222 17.37 -24.30 -13.46
N GLY A 223 17.57 -22.99 -13.73
CA GLY A 223 18.89 -22.34 -13.76
C GLY A 223 19.63 -22.47 -15.10
N SER A 224 19.12 -23.24 -16.06
CA SER A 224 19.74 -23.38 -17.39
C SER A 224 19.61 -22.09 -18.23
N LEU A 225 20.51 -21.94 -19.19
CA LEU A 225 20.54 -20.84 -20.15
C LEU A 225 20.10 -21.33 -21.53
N GLU A 226 19.10 -20.67 -22.08
CA GLU A 226 18.63 -20.87 -23.45
C GLU A 226 19.00 -19.66 -24.31
N PRO A 227 19.59 -19.83 -25.50
CA PRO A 227 19.87 -18.70 -26.39
C PRO A 227 18.59 -17.96 -26.80
N LEU A 228 18.63 -16.62 -26.80
CA LEU A 228 17.55 -15.79 -27.34
C LEU A 228 17.45 -15.96 -28.87
N SER A 229 16.27 -15.69 -29.41
CA SER A 229 16.02 -15.75 -30.87
C SER A 229 16.80 -14.66 -31.64
N MET A 230 17.23 -13.60 -30.98
CA MET A 230 18.07 -12.53 -31.53
C MET A 230 19.01 -12.00 -30.48
N ASN A 231 20.15 -11.48 -30.90
CA ASN A 231 21.07 -10.73 -30.03
C ASN A 231 20.53 -9.33 -29.80
N VAL A 232 20.53 -8.90 -28.54
CA VAL A 232 19.99 -7.58 -28.16
C VAL A 232 21.07 -6.79 -27.42
N ILE A 233 21.21 -5.54 -27.78
CA ILE A 233 21.94 -4.55 -26.98
C ILE A 233 20.94 -3.89 -26.03
N ASP A 234 21.26 -3.93 -24.75
CA ASP A 234 20.62 -3.16 -23.71
C ASP A 234 21.69 -2.35 -22.98
N THR A 235 21.50 -1.05 -22.85
CA THR A 235 22.46 -0.25 -22.11
C THR A 235 21.78 0.58 -21.04
N GLY A 236 22.48 0.79 -19.93
CA GLY A 236 22.02 1.61 -18.83
C GLY A 236 23.14 2.51 -18.31
N MET A 237 23.04 3.82 -18.62
CA MET A 237 23.97 4.81 -18.09
C MET A 237 23.28 5.57 -16.95
N GLY A 238 23.92 5.57 -15.77
CA GLY A 238 23.43 6.32 -14.61
C GLY A 238 23.51 7.82 -14.87
N PHE A 239 22.36 8.45 -15.10
CA PHE A 239 22.28 9.86 -15.44
C PHE A 239 22.88 10.75 -14.36
N GLU A 240 22.50 10.56 -13.10
CA GLU A 240 23.01 11.35 -11.98
C GLU A 240 24.53 11.19 -11.78
N ARG A 241 25.08 9.98 -12.04
CA ARG A 241 26.51 9.70 -12.01
C ARG A 241 27.25 10.42 -13.14
N LEU A 242 26.68 10.41 -14.36
CA LEU A 242 27.22 11.13 -15.48
C LEU A 242 27.23 12.65 -15.27
N VAL A 243 26.11 13.22 -14.78
CA VAL A 243 26.00 14.64 -14.46
C VAL A 243 27.04 15.03 -13.40
N ARG A 244 27.19 14.24 -12.35
CA ARG A 244 28.22 14.42 -11.33
C ARG A 244 29.62 14.51 -11.95
N ALA A 245 29.94 13.57 -12.82
CA ALA A 245 31.23 13.54 -13.51
C ALA A 245 31.50 14.80 -14.35
N LEU A 246 30.55 15.17 -15.19
CA LEU A 246 30.67 16.34 -16.08
C LEU A 246 30.68 17.69 -15.35
N GLN A 247 30.03 17.77 -14.18
CA GLN A 247 30.03 18.97 -13.34
C GLN A 247 31.20 18.97 -12.33
N GLY A 248 32.07 17.98 -12.33
CA GLY A 248 33.23 17.89 -11.45
C GLY A 248 32.84 17.88 -9.96
N LYS A 249 31.77 17.16 -9.59
CA LYS A 249 31.30 17.05 -8.21
C LYS A 249 31.72 15.74 -7.57
N ASN A 250 31.78 15.73 -6.23
CA ASN A 250 32.13 14.54 -5.45
C ASN A 250 30.90 13.75 -4.99
N SER A 251 29.71 14.29 -5.14
CA SER A 251 28.43 13.68 -4.81
C SER A 251 27.38 14.01 -5.87
N ASN A 252 26.51 13.07 -6.19
CA ASN A 252 25.33 13.33 -7.02
C ASN A 252 24.45 14.43 -6.42
N TYR A 253 24.37 14.51 -5.09
CA TYR A 253 23.60 15.53 -4.37
C TYR A 253 24.15 16.96 -4.52
N ASP A 254 25.39 17.11 -5.00
CA ASP A 254 26.02 18.43 -5.22
C ASP A 254 25.82 18.95 -6.66
N THR A 255 25.14 18.19 -7.50
CA THR A 255 24.81 18.55 -8.88
C THR A 255 23.59 19.48 -8.96
N ASP A 256 23.35 20.04 -10.12
CA ASP A 256 22.17 20.88 -10.40
C ASP A 256 20.83 20.11 -10.37
N ILE A 257 20.87 18.77 -10.34
CA ILE A 257 19.66 17.95 -10.14
C ILE A 257 19.10 18.11 -8.70
N PHE A 258 19.97 18.12 -7.70
CA PHE A 258 19.57 18.08 -6.29
C PHE A 258 19.75 19.42 -5.56
N GLN A 259 20.76 20.23 -5.94
CA GLN A 259 21.08 21.44 -5.23
C GLN A 259 19.95 22.47 -5.16
N PRO A 260 19.13 22.69 -6.19
CA PRO A 260 17.97 23.59 -6.08
C PRO A 260 16.98 23.13 -5.01
N ILE A 261 16.71 21.81 -4.93
CA ILE A 261 15.81 21.22 -3.92
C ILE A 261 16.42 21.36 -2.52
N ILE A 262 17.71 21.00 -2.35
CA ILE A 262 18.43 21.12 -1.08
C ILE A 262 18.42 22.57 -0.58
N LYS A 263 18.67 23.55 -1.46
CA LYS A 263 18.62 24.98 -1.12
C LYS A 263 17.23 25.41 -0.65
N GLU A 264 16.16 24.91 -1.28
CA GLU A 264 14.80 25.23 -0.82
C GLU A 264 14.51 24.54 0.53
N ILE A 265 15.03 23.31 0.77
CA ILE A 265 14.96 22.66 2.09
C ILE A 265 15.69 23.50 3.14
N CYS A 266 16.90 24.00 2.86
CA CYS A 266 17.65 24.87 3.75
C CYS A 266 16.81 26.10 4.13
N LYS A 267 16.23 26.78 3.15
CA LYS A 267 15.41 27.96 3.34
C LYS A 267 14.16 27.67 4.20
N LEU A 268 13.47 26.57 3.95
CA LEU A 268 12.25 26.21 4.67
C LEU A 268 12.52 25.70 6.10
N SER A 269 13.65 25.00 6.29
CA SER A 269 14.02 24.42 7.59
C SER A 269 14.87 25.36 8.47
N HIS A 270 15.39 26.44 7.91
CA HIS A 270 16.37 27.33 8.56
C HIS A 270 17.64 26.60 9.02
N LYS A 271 18.04 25.55 8.27
CA LYS A 271 19.27 24.78 8.47
C LYS A 271 20.18 24.93 7.27
N ASN A 272 21.50 24.78 7.46
CA ASN A 272 22.46 24.86 6.37
C ASN A 272 22.95 23.46 5.98
N TYR A 273 23.13 23.23 4.69
CA TYR A 273 23.77 22.02 4.16
C TYR A 273 25.30 22.18 4.24
N GLY A 274 25.99 21.14 4.70
CA GLY A 274 27.45 21.09 4.84
C GLY A 274 27.97 21.44 6.25
N GLU A 275 27.10 21.70 7.22
CA GLU A 275 27.50 22.04 8.60
C GLU A 275 27.37 20.86 9.59
N ASP A 276 26.40 19.99 9.37
CA ASP A 276 26.09 18.85 10.23
C ASP A 276 25.72 17.62 9.36
N ASN A 277 26.46 16.53 9.53
CA ASN A 277 26.26 15.33 8.72
C ASN A 277 24.86 14.73 8.85
N ALA A 278 24.22 14.76 10.03
CA ALA A 278 22.88 14.23 10.22
C ALA A 278 21.82 15.09 9.51
N VAL A 279 22.02 16.41 9.53
CA VAL A 279 21.19 17.38 8.77
C VAL A 279 21.39 17.18 7.27
N ASP A 280 22.62 16.99 6.81
CA ASP A 280 22.95 16.76 5.40
C ASP A 280 22.32 15.48 4.87
N VAL A 281 22.43 14.39 5.61
CA VAL A 281 21.76 13.12 5.28
C VAL A 281 20.24 13.31 5.19
N ALA A 282 19.64 14.03 6.15
CA ALA A 282 18.21 14.30 6.13
C ALA A 282 17.79 15.09 4.88
N MET A 283 18.54 16.12 4.50
CA MET A 283 18.27 16.91 3.30
C MET A 283 18.39 16.08 2.01
N ARG A 284 19.42 15.19 1.93
CA ARG A 284 19.60 14.28 0.79
C ARG A 284 18.45 13.29 0.68
N VAL A 285 18.07 12.66 1.79
CA VAL A 285 16.93 11.72 1.84
C VAL A 285 15.64 12.41 1.39
N ILE A 286 15.37 13.62 1.88
CA ILE A 286 14.16 14.36 1.51
C ILE A 286 14.17 14.72 0.02
N ALA A 287 15.29 15.20 -0.51
CA ALA A 287 15.42 15.57 -1.92
C ALA A 287 15.26 14.36 -2.85
N ASP A 288 15.86 13.22 -2.51
CA ASP A 288 15.71 11.97 -3.25
C ASP A 288 14.28 11.45 -3.21
N HIS A 289 13.71 11.29 -2.01
CA HIS A 289 12.39 10.71 -1.83
C HIS A 289 11.27 11.59 -2.40
N LEU A 290 11.45 12.91 -2.43
CA LEU A 290 10.55 13.83 -3.11
C LEU A 290 10.39 13.47 -4.59
N ARG A 291 11.52 13.19 -5.29
CA ARG A 291 11.53 12.77 -6.70
C ARG A 291 10.76 11.46 -6.85
N ALA A 292 11.12 10.43 -6.07
CA ALA A 292 10.49 9.11 -6.13
C ALA A 292 8.96 9.18 -5.93
N VAL A 293 8.50 9.93 -4.93
CA VAL A 293 7.08 10.04 -4.60
C VAL A 293 6.35 10.89 -5.62
N ALA A 294 6.90 12.03 -6.03
CA ALA A 294 6.25 12.94 -6.99
C ALA A 294 6.05 12.26 -8.34
N PHE A 295 7.07 11.58 -8.86
CA PHE A 295 6.98 10.84 -10.13
C PHE A 295 6.04 9.63 -10.03
N SER A 296 6.03 8.91 -8.91
CA SER A 296 5.07 7.81 -8.72
C SER A 296 3.63 8.30 -8.74
N ILE A 297 3.34 9.42 -8.09
CA ILE A 297 2.01 10.05 -8.12
C ILE A 297 1.68 10.55 -9.53
N ALA A 298 2.65 11.17 -10.22
CA ALA A 298 2.50 11.61 -11.60
C ALA A 298 2.19 10.44 -12.56
N ASP A 299 2.80 9.28 -12.34
CA ASP A 299 2.52 8.04 -13.09
C ASP A 299 1.23 7.33 -12.63
N GLY A 300 0.44 7.92 -11.73
CA GLY A 300 -0.86 7.42 -11.29
C GLY A 300 -0.83 6.50 -10.07
N GLN A 301 0.35 6.27 -9.45
CA GLN A 301 0.46 5.45 -8.24
C GLN A 301 0.40 6.30 -6.97
N LEU A 302 -0.70 6.20 -6.24
CA LEU A 302 -0.88 6.92 -4.98
C LEU A 302 -0.35 6.11 -3.78
N PRO A 303 0.14 6.80 -2.72
CA PRO A 303 0.43 6.17 -1.45
C PRO A 303 -0.79 5.42 -0.90
N SER A 304 -0.62 4.14 -0.51
CA SER A 304 -1.72 3.32 -0.01
C SER A 304 -1.23 2.29 1.03
N ASN A 305 -2.11 1.38 1.48
CA ASN A 305 -1.78 0.34 2.45
C ASN A 305 -1.34 -1.00 1.81
N ALA A 306 -1.30 -1.08 0.48
CA ALA A 306 -1.03 -2.34 -0.22
C ALA A 306 -0.15 -2.14 -1.47
N LYS A 307 0.52 -3.23 -1.88
CA LYS A 307 1.31 -3.33 -3.14
C LYS A 307 2.27 -2.15 -3.32
N ALA A 308 2.40 -1.64 -4.55
CA ALA A 308 3.27 -0.51 -4.89
C ALA A 308 2.98 0.75 -4.06
N GLY A 309 1.70 1.07 -3.82
CA GLY A 309 1.31 2.23 -3.02
C GLY A 309 1.80 2.19 -1.57
N TYR A 310 1.93 1.00 -0.98
CA TYR A 310 2.54 0.84 0.35
C TYR A 310 4.02 1.22 0.34
N VAL A 311 4.76 0.81 -0.68
CA VAL A 311 6.18 1.16 -0.82
C VAL A 311 6.35 2.68 -0.98
N ILE A 312 5.55 3.31 -1.85
CA ILE A 312 5.56 4.77 -2.05
C ILE A 312 5.21 5.51 -0.75
N ARG A 313 4.21 5.05 -0.01
CA ARG A 313 3.87 5.59 1.31
C ARG A 313 5.04 5.47 2.29
N ARG A 314 5.75 4.35 2.31
CA ARG A 314 6.92 4.11 3.16
C ARG A 314 8.05 5.09 2.85
N ILE A 315 8.33 5.33 1.55
CA ILE A 315 9.35 6.31 1.10
C ILE A 315 8.98 7.71 1.60
N LEU A 316 7.74 8.14 1.37
CA LEU A 316 7.28 9.46 1.82
C LEU A 316 7.38 9.61 3.35
N ARG A 317 6.94 8.62 4.10
CA ARG A 317 7.03 8.63 5.57
C ARG A 317 8.47 8.63 6.07
N ARG A 318 9.39 7.98 5.35
CA ARG A 318 10.83 8.08 5.66
C ARG A 318 11.32 9.54 5.52
N ALA A 319 10.96 10.23 4.44
CA ALA A 319 11.30 11.65 4.28
C ALA A 319 10.70 12.53 5.39
N ILE A 320 9.42 12.35 5.72
CA ILE A 320 8.74 13.09 6.80
C ILE A 320 9.43 12.86 8.15
N ARG A 321 9.82 11.62 8.44
CA ARG A 321 10.56 11.27 9.65
C ARG A 321 11.91 11.99 9.74
N TYR A 322 12.70 11.96 8.67
CA TYR A 322 13.98 12.69 8.64
C TYR A 322 13.78 14.20 8.84
N ALA A 323 12.75 14.76 8.23
CA ALA A 323 12.36 16.15 8.45
C ALA A 323 11.99 16.44 9.90
N TYR A 324 11.17 15.57 10.51
CA TYR A 324 10.74 15.72 11.89
C TYR A 324 11.93 15.59 12.89
N THR A 325 12.78 14.58 12.69
CA THR A 325 13.86 14.24 13.62
C THR A 325 15.02 15.22 13.52
N PHE A 326 15.53 15.48 12.33
CA PHE A 326 16.79 16.20 12.14
C PHE A 326 16.61 17.66 11.70
N LEU A 327 15.53 17.98 11.00
CA LEU A 327 15.24 19.35 10.60
C LEU A 327 14.20 20.03 11.51
N HIS A 328 13.69 19.32 12.51
CA HIS A 328 12.71 19.79 13.51
C HIS A 328 11.42 20.34 12.89
N GLN A 329 11.02 19.83 11.70
CA GLN A 329 9.78 20.23 11.04
C GLN A 329 8.59 19.53 11.71
N ARG A 330 7.67 20.32 12.26
CA ARG A 330 6.47 19.85 12.97
C ARG A 330 5.19 19.99 12.15
N GLU A 331 5.26 20.71 11.04
CA GLU A 331 4.18 20.91 10.10
C GLU A 331 4.55 20.36 8.72
N ALA A 332 3.57 20.07 7.90
CA ALA A 332 3.80 19.62 6.54
C ALA A 332 4.58 20.65 5.72
N PHE A 333 5.69 20.26 5.10
CA PHE A 333 6.52 21.17 4.32
C PHE A 333 7.06 20.57 3.01
N ILE A 334 7.15 19.21 2.90
CA ILE A 334 7.71 18.53 1.72
C ILE A 334 6.91 18.91 0.47
N TYR A 335 5.57 19.01 0.57
CA TYR A 335 4.72 19.43 -0.54
C TYR A 335 5.11 20.82 -1.10
N ARG A 336 5.75 21.69 -0.30
CA ARG A 336 6.20 23.02 -0.70
C ARG A 336 7.42 22.99 -1.61
N LEU A 337 8.10 21.85 -1.70
CA LEU A 337 9.26 21.63 -2.58
C LEU A 337 8.84 21.28 -4.02
N ILE A 338 7.57 20.92 -4.27
CA ILE A 338 7.06 20.51 -5.58
C ILE A 338 7.30 21.57 -6.67
N PRO A 339 7.06 22.89 -6.45
CA PRO A 339 7.36 23.89 -7.45
C PRO A 339 8.83 23.89 -7.90
N THR A 340 9.76 23.67 -6.96
CA THR A 340 11.19 23.59 -7.25
C THR A 340 11.51 22.35 -8.09
N LEU A 341 10.98 21.19 -7.73
CA LEU A 341 11.14 19.95 -8.51
C LEU A 341 10.62 20.13 -9.96
N ILE A 342 9.45 20.76 -10.11
CA ILE A 342 8.86 21.02 -11.45
C ILE A 342 9.72 21.98 -12.26
N ALA A 343 10.30 23.01 -11.63
CA ALA A 343 11.18 23.95 -12.32
C ALA A 343 12.41 23.23 -12.90
N GLU A 344 12.96 22.23 -12.20
CA GLU A 344 14.15 21.50 -12.63
C GLU A 344 13.85 20.37 -13.64
N MET A 345 12.74 19.62 -13.44
CA MET A 345 12.48 18.39 -14.19
C MET A 345 11.20 18.44 -15.07
N GLY A 346 10.35 19.46 -14.89
CA GLY A 346 9.05 19.52 -15.57
C GLY A 346 9.13 19.74 -17.08
N GLN A 347 10.26 20.23 -17.60
CA GLN A 347 10.48 20.32 -19.04
C GLN A 347 10.74 18.95 -19.67
N ALA A 348 11.54 18.11 -19.00
CA ALA A 348 11.84 16.75 -19.45
C ALA A 348 10.67 15.79 -19.21
N TYR A 349 9.87 16.05 -18.18
CA TYR A 349 8.77 15.21 -17.72
C TYR A 349 7.50 16.06 -17.52
N PRO A 350 6.74 16.34 -18.59
CA PRO A 350 5.56 17.23 -18.55
C PRO A 350 4.47 16.76 -17.59
N GLU A 351 4.40 15.47 -17.27
CA GLU A 351 3.46 14.88 -16.31
C GLU A 351 3.57 15.48 -14.92
N LEU A 352 4.76 15.89 -14.48
CA LEU A 352 4.94 16.59 -13.21
C LEU A 352 4.19 17.94 -13.18
N THR A 353 4.26 18.67 -14.29
CA THR A 353 3.57 19.96 -14.43
C THR A 353 2.06 19.76 -14.51
N ALA A 354 1.61 18.80 -15.31
CA ALA A 354 0.20 18.49 -15.48
C ALA A 354 -0.48 18.05 -14.16
N GLN A 355 0.25 17.32 -13.31
CA GLN A 355 -0.28 16.80 -12.05
C GLN A 355 0.16 17.58 -10.80
N ARG A 356 0.70 18.78 -10.96
CA ARG A 356 1.24 19.61 -9.87
C ARG A 356 0.34 19.70 -8.65
N GLU A 357 -0.95 20.00 -8.87
CA GLU A 357 -1.90 20.16 -7.76
C GLU A 357 -2.18 18.85 -7.05
N LEU A 358 -2.37 17.77 -7.79
CA LEU A 358 -2.59 16.44 -7.23
C LEU A 358 -1.38 16.01 -6.38
N ILE A 359 -0.17 16.10 -6.93
CA ILE A 359 1.08 15.74 -6.23
C ILE A 359 1.19 16.51 -4.92
N GLY A 360 1.03 17.84 -4.97
CA GLY A 360 1.15 18.70 -3.79
C GLY A 360 0.13 18.38 -2.71
N ARG A 361 -1.14 18.13 -3.09
CA ARG A 361 -2.20 17.79 -2.14
C ARG A 361 -2.02 16.41 -1.53
N VAL A 362 -1.71 15.38 -2.32
CA VAL A 362 -1.49 14.02 -1.83
C VAL A 362 -0.33 13.97 -0.85
N ILE A 363 0.81 14.62 -1.17
CA ILE A 363 1.96 14.69 -0.27
C ILE A 363 1.57 15.41 1.01
N LYS A 364 0.94 16.58 0.93
CA LYS A 364 0.54 17.37 2.11
C LYS A 364 -0.38 16.58 3.05
N GLU A 365 -1.39 15.91 2.52
CA GLU A 365 -2.33 15.15 3.35
C GLU A 365 -1.69 13.92 4.01
N GLU A 366 -0.77 13.22 3.31
CA GLU A 366 -0.02 12.11 3.92
C GLU A 366 0.98 12.64 4.97
N GLU A 367 1.59 13.82 4.77
CA GLU A 367 2.42 14.50 5.77
C GLU A 367 1.59 14.82 7.02
N ASP A 368 0.46 15.53 6.86
CA ASP A 368 -0.42 15.92 7.97
C ASP A 368 -0.94 14.68 8.74
N SER A 369 -1.29 13.63 8.01
CA SER A 369 -1.75 12.37 8.61
C SER A 369 -0.65 11.66 9.39
N PHE A 370 0.56 11.60 8.84
CA PHE A 370 1.68 10.90 9.48
C PHE A 370 2.25 11.69 10.65
N LEU A 371 2.31 13.02 10.59
CA LEU A 371 2.70 13.88 11.71
C LEU A 371 1.79 13.65 12.93
N ARG A 372 0.46 13.58 12.73
CA ARG A 372 -0.46 13.19 13.81
C ARG A 372 -0.18 11.79 14.38
N THR A 373 0.24 10.85 13.53
CA THR A 373 0.62 9.50 13.96
C THR A 373 1.91 9.52 14.78
N LEU A 374 2.89 10.33 14.36
CA LEU A 374 4.15 10.53 15.10
C LEU A 374 3.89 11.14 16.48
N GLU A 375 3.08 12.19 16.59
CA GLU A 375 2.71 12.81 17.86
C GLU A 375 2.03 11.82 18.81
N LYS A 376 1.12 11.00 18.30
CA LYS A 376 0.47 9.94 19.08
C LYS A 376 1.47 8.87 19.53
N GLY A 377 2.38 8.46 18.66
CA GLY A 377 3.44 7.50 18.97
C GLY A 377 4.37 8.03 20.07
N ILE A 378 4.76 9.30 20.01
CA ILE A 378 5.56 9.97 21.04
C ILE A 378 4.82 9.99 22.38
N SER A 379 3.54 10.34 22.39
CA SER A 379 2.74 10.34 23.64
C SER A 379 2.71 8.93 24.27
N MET A 380 2.45 7.90 23.47
CA MET A 380 2.43 6.52 23.95
C MET A 380 3.81 6.04 24.46
N LEU A 381 4.88 6.45 23.80
CA LEU A 381 6.23 6.14 24.22
C LEU A 381 6.57 6.83 25.54
N ASN A 382 6.22 8.10 25.71
CA ASN A 382 6.41 8.83 26.95
C ASN A 382 5.65 8.19 28.13
N ASP A 383 4.39 7.76 27.90
CA ASP A 383 3.61 7.02 28.90
C ASP A 383 4.32 5.71 29.31
N ALA A 384 4.89 4.98 28.34
CA ALA A 384 5.65 3.76 28.61
C ALA A 384 6.94 4.05 29.39
N ILE A 385 7.67 5.10 29.02
CA ILE A 385 8.88 5.58 29.71
C ILE A 385 8.57 5.93 31.17
N GLU A 386 7.50 6.66 31.45
CA GLU A 386 7.08 6.98 32.82
C GLU A 386 6.79 5.72 33.66
N VAL A 387 6.18 4.71 33.06
CA VAL A 387 5.93 3.43 33.76
C VAL A 387 7.25 2.73 34.09
N LEU A 388 8.18 2.64 33.11
CA LEU A 388 9.48 2.03 33.30
C LEU A 388 10.30 2.74 34.42
N GLN A 389 10.29 4.06 34.42
CA GLN A 389 10.98 4.85 35.46
C GLN A 389 10.37 4.62 36.84
N LYS A 390 9.04 4.53 36.95
CA LYS A 390 8.36 4.20 38.25
C LYS A 390 8.68 2.79 38.72
N GLU A 391 8.90 1.85 37.80
CA GLU A 391 9.30 0.46 38.13
C GLU A 391 10.81 0.28 38.29
N GLY A 392 11.62 1.31 38.08
CA GLY A 392 13.09 1.26 38.15
C GLY A 392 13.73 0.42 37.05
N LYS A 393 13.07 0.27 35.92
CA LYS A 393 13.56 -0.44 34.72
C LYS A 393 14.22 0.53 33.76
N SER A 394 15.32 0.09 33.12
CA SER A 394 16.11 0.89 32.17
C SER A 394 16.03 0.37 30.72
N GLU A 395 15.14 -0.59 30.44
CA GLU A 395 14.99 -1.16 29.10
C GLU A 395 13.51 -1.20 28.68
N LEU A 396 13.21 -0.71 27.47
CA LEU A 396 11.90 -0.84 26.84
C LEU A 396 11.82 -2.21 26.12
N ASP A 397 10.74 -2.94 26.36
CA ASP A 397 10.43 -4.21 25.73
C ASP A 397 10.34 -4.05 24.20
N GLY A 398 11.07 -4.89 23.46
CA GLY A 398 11.09 -4.89 22.00
C GLY A 398 9.72 -5.18 21.37
N VAL A 399 8.83 -5.92 22.03
CA VAL A 399 7.45 -6.16 21.57
C VAL A 399 6.64 -4.85 21.64
N GLN A 400 6.86 -4.01 22.65
CA GLN A 400 6.21 -2.69 22.72
C GLN A 400 6.74 -1.76 21.64
N ALA A 401 8.05 -1.74 21.41
CA ALA A 401 8.67 -0.99 20.33
C ALA A 401 8.15 -1.47 18.94
N PHE A 402 8.03 -2.78 18.76
CA PHE A 402 7.46 -3.36 17.54
C PHE A 402 5.98 -2.98 17.36
N ARG A 403 5.18 -2.95 18.42
CA ARG A 403 3.79 -2.51 18.36
C ARG A 403 3.66 -1.03 17.94
N LEU A 404 4.53 -0.16 18.44
CA LEU A 404 4.61 1.24 18.00
C LEU A 404 4.92 1.31 16.50
N PHE A 405 5.86 0.49 16.02
CA PHE A 405 6.23 0.41 14.62
C PHE A 405 5.11 -0.16 13.74
N ASP A 406 4.61 -1.36 14.04
CA ASP A 406 3.69 -2.12 13.19
C ASP A 406 2.27 -1.50 13.16
N THR A 407 1.75 -1.10 14.32
CA THR A 407 0.37 -0.61 14.44
C THR A 407 0.26 0.90 14.17
N TYR A 408 1.24 1.67 14.64
CA TYR A 408 1.19 3.12 14.55
C TYR A 408 2.19 3.71 13.54
N GLY A 409 3.02 2.87 12.91
CA GLY A 409 4.04 3.33 11.97
C GLY A 409 5.12 4.20 12.62
N PHE A 410 5.31 4.08 13.95
CA PHE A 410 6.28 4.85 14.71
C PHE A 410 7.65 4.17 14.66
N PRO A 411 8.69 4.78 14.06
CA PRO A 411 9.93 4.11 13.72
C PRO A 411 10.78 3.74 14.92
N LEU A 412 11.55 2.64 14.82
CA LEU A 412 12.42 2.15 15.88
C LEU A 412 13.51 3.16 16.28
N ASP A 413 14.18 3.76 15.28
CA ASP A 413 15.26 4.73 15.53
C ASP A 413 14.79 5.98 16.27
N LEU A 414 13.54 6.43 16.02
CA LEU A 414 12.94 7.51 16.79
C LEU A 414 12.56 7.03 18.21
N THR A 415 12.11 5.78 18.35
CA THR A 415 11.88 5.15 19.65
C THR A 415 13.18 5.09 20.47
N GLU A 416 14.28 4.63 19.85
CA GLU A 416 15.60 4.56 20.49
C GLU A 416 16.15 5.94 20.86
N LEU A 417 15.97 6.94 19.98
CA LEU A 417 16.42 8.32 20.25
C LEU A 417 15.73 8.88 21.49
N ILE A 418 14.39 8.80 21.56
CA ILE A 418 13.62 9.30 22.70
C ILE A 418 13.93 8.50 23.97
N CYS A 419 14.03 7.16 23.89
CA CYS A 419 14.41 6.33 25.03
C CYS A 419 15.80 6.72 25.57
N ARG A 420 16.77 6.98 24.69
CA ARG A 420 18.13 7.39 25.04
C ARG A 420 18.16 8.73 25.78
N GLU A 421 17.34 9.69 25.40
CA GLU A 421 17.20 10.97 26.12
C GLU A 421 16.74 10.76 27.57
N HIS A 422 15.96 9.70 27.82
CA HIS A 422 15.50 9.29 29.15
C HIS A 422 16.37 8.23 29.85
N GLN A 423 17.57 7.93 29.31
CA GLN A 423 18.50 6.90 29.79
C GLN A 423 17.91 5.49 29.82
N ILE A 424 17.02 5.19 28.83
CA ILE A 424 16.40 3.90 28.62
C ILE A 424 16.94 3.32 27.32
N THR A 425 17.24 2.02 27.32
CA THR A 425 17.60 1.25 26.13
C THR A 425 16.36 0.60 25.53
N VAL A 426 16.42 0.19 24.26
CA VAL A 426 15.38 -0.60 23.62
C VAL A 426 15.91 -2.00 23.36
N ASN A 427 15.13 -3.03 23.64
CA ASN A 427 15.49 -4.41 23.31
C ASN A 427 15.36 -4.65 21.80
N ALA A 428 16.43 -4.35 21.06
CA ALA A 428 16.48 -4.45 19.61
C ALA A 428 16.37 -5.91 19.12
N GLU A 429 16.96 -6.89 19.85
CA GLU A 429 16.90 -8.30 19.49
C GLU A 429 15.44 -8.80 19.45
N GLN A 430 14.65 -8.43 20.43
CA GLN A 430 13.25 -8.78 20.53
C GLN A 430 12.41 -8.09 19.45
N PHE A 431 12.72 -6.84 19.12
CA PHE A 431 12.10 -6.11 18.01
C PHE A 431 12.38 -6.80 16.67
N ASP A 432 13.65 -7.18 16.43
CA ASP A 432 14.05 -7.84 15.18
C ASP A 432 13.42 -9.23 15.05
N GLU A 433 13.22 -9.95 16.14
CA GLU A 433 12.49 -11.22 16.13
C GLU A 433 11.03 -11.03 15.68
N GLU A 434 10.32 -10.04 16.21
CA GLU A 434 8.95 -9.74 15.80
C GLU A 434 8.88 -9.25 14.34
N MET A 435 9.85 -8.43 13.92
CA MET A 435 10.01 -7.98 12.53
C MET A 435 10.23 -9.17 11.59
N ARG A 436 11.08 -10.13 11.97
CA ARG A 436 11.31 -11.36 11.19
C ARG A 436 10.03 -12.19 11.06
N LYS A 437 9.29 -12.38 12.15
CA LYS A 437 7.99 -13.08 12.13
C LYS A 437 6.97 -12.40 11.20
N GLN A 438 6.96 -11.07 11.16
CA GLN A 438 6.12 -10.30 10.24
C GLN A 438 6.56 -10.50 8.77
N LYS A 439 7.88 -10.36 8.50
CA LYS A 439 8.45 -10.57 7.15
C LYS A 439 8.20 -12.00 6.64
N GLU A 440 8.37 -13.01 7.49
CA GLU A 440 8.09 -14.41 7.14
C GLU A 440 6.61 -14.64 6.83
N ARG A 441 5.70 -14.06 7.63
CA ARG A 441 4.25 -14.10 7.35
C ARG A 441 3.93 -13.44 6.00
N ALA A 442 4.51 -12.29 5.71
CA ALA A 442 4.32 -11.59 4.44
C ALA A 442 4.92 -12.36 3.26
N ARG A 443 6.13 -12.91 3.41
CA ARG A 443 6.81 -13.72 2.38
C ARG A 443 6.05 -15.00 2.08
N ASN A 444 5.62 -15.74 3.10
CA ASN A 444 4.84 -16.98 2.94
C ASN A 444 3.46 -16.73 2.29
N ALA A 445 2.95 -15.51 2.36
CA ALA A 445 1.72 -15.12 1.69
C ALA A 445 1.92 -14.81 0.19
N ALA A 446 3.14 -14.49 -0.24
CA ALA A 446 3.45 -13.98 -1.58
C ALA A 446 4.17 -14.97 -2.50
N VAL A 447 4.64 -16.12 -2.00
CA VAL A 447 5.39 -17.10 -2.82
C VAL A 447 4.45 -17.78 -3.81
N VAL A 448 4.73 -17.56 -5.11
CA VAL A 448 4.14 -18.27 -6.25
C VAL A 448 5.30 -18.97 -6.97
N GLU A 449 5.25 -20.30 -7.05
CA GLU A 449 6.22 -21.11 -7.77
C GLU A 449 5.60 -21.55 -9.10
N SER A 450 6.22 -21.25 -10.23
CA SER A 450 5.78 -21.69 -11.55
C SER A 450 6.87 -22.53 -12.23
N THR A 451 6.45 -23.55 -12.97
CA THR A 451 7.34 -24.28 -13.90
C THR A 451 7.54 -23.46 -15.18
N ASP A 452 8.50 -23.88 -15.99
CA ASP A 452 8.61 -23.36 -17.35
C ASP A 452 7.42 -23.77 -18.22
N TRP A 453 7.20 -23.02 -19.31
CA TRP A 453 6.16 -23.31 -20.27
C TRP A 453 6.47 -24.58 -21.05
N VAL A 454 5.49 -25.48 -21.13
CA VAL A 454 5.52 -26.65 -22.01
C VAL A 454 4.85 -26.25 -23.34
N GLU A 455 5.63 -26.07 -24.37
CA GLU A 455 5.16 -25.70 -25.72
C GLU A 455 4.52 -26.93 -26.41
N LEU A 456 3.31 -26.79 -26.93
CA LEU A 456 2.58 -27.85 -27.65
C LEU A 456 2.49 -27.55 -29.15
N ALA A 457 2.34 -26.30 -29.52
CA ALA A 457 2.26 -25.82 -30.89
C ALA A 457 2.82 -24.39 -30.99
N ALA A 458 3.45 -24.08 -32.12
CA ALA A 458 3.83 -22.72 -32.43
C ALA A 458 2.61 -21.92 -32.93
N GLY A 459 2.51 -20.67 -32.51
CA GLY A 459 1.43 -19.77 -32.96
C GLY A 459 1.29 -18.57 -32.04
N GLU A 460 0.58 -17.57 -32.52
CA GLU A 460 0.20 -16.38 -31.73
C GLU A 460 -1.23 -16.53 -31.22
N GLN A 461 -1.50 -15.94 -30.07
CA GLN A 461 -2.85 -15.87 -29.51
C GLN A 461 -3.64 -14.75 -30.16
N GLN A 462 -4.86 -15.05 -30.62
CA GLN A 462 -5.83 -14.05 -31.09
C GLN A 462 -6.97 -13.95 -30.09
N PHE A 463 -7.26 -12.72 -29.62
CA PHE A 463 -8.46 -12.44 -28.84
C PHE A 463 -9.66 -12.19 -29.75
N VAL A 464 -10.69 -12.99 -29.60
CA VAL A 464 -11.95 -12.91 -30.42
C VAL A 464 -13.17 -12.53 -29.55
N GLY A 465 -12.97 -12.23 -28.28
CA GLY A 465 -14.02 -12.09 -27.25
C GLY A 465 -14.87 -10.82 -27.36
N TYR A 466 -14.54 -9.85 -28.23
CA TYR A 466 -15.43 -8.72 -28.50
C TYR A 466 -16.63 -9.13 -29.36
N ASP A 467 -16.46 -10.16 -30.21
CA ASP A 467 -17.45 -10.56 -31.19
C ASP A 467 -18.07 -11.95 -30.87
N PHE A 468 -17.36 -12.80 -30.13
CA PHE A 468 -17.75 -14.18 -29.87
C PHE A 468 -17.66 -14.50 -28.36
N THR A 469 -18.64 -15.26 -27.87
CA THR A 469 -18.64 -15.87 -26.54
C THR A 469 -18.27 -17.37 -26.59
N GLU A 470 -18.29 -17.95 -27.77
CA GLU A 470 -17.87 -19.33 -28.03
C GLU A 470 -16.97 -19.35 -29.27
N TYR A 471 -15.84 -20.06 -29.19
CA TYR A 471 -14.92 -20.15 -30.32
C TYR A 471 -14.06 -21.43 -30.23
N GLU A 472 -13.76 -22.01 -31.39
CA GLU A 472 -12.90 -23.17 -31.49
C GLU A 472 -11.44 -22.80 -31.20
N CYS A 473 -10.78 -23.61 -30.34
CA CYS A 473 -9.44 -23.33 -29.91
C CYS A 473 -8.58 -24.57 -29.72
N GLN A 474 -7.27 -24.33 -29.68
CA GLN A 474 -6.24 -25.32 -29.29
C GLN A 474 -5.31 -24.69 -28.26
N ILE A 475 -4.76 -25.53 -27.38
CA ILE A 475 -3.78 -25.08 -26.38
C ILE A 475 -2.42 -24.98 -27.07
N LEU A 476 -1.83 -23.78 -27.07
CA LEU A 476 -0.49 -23.54 -27.59
C LEU A 476 0.59 -24.00 -26.59
N ARG A 477 0.39 -23.67 -25.31
CA ARG A 477 1.31 -24.01 -24.23
C ARG A 477 0.62 -24.01 -22.88
N TYR A 478 1.25 -24.65 -21.88
CA TYR A 478 0.79 -24.65 -20.50
C TYR A 478 1.95 -24.68 -19.52
N ARG A 479 1.70 -24.25 -18.29
CA ARG A 479 2.62 -24.42 -17.14
C ARG A 479 1.85 -24.77 -15.87
N GLN A 480 2.57 -25.36 -14.90
CA GLN A 480 2.04 -25.64 -13.58
C GLN A 480 2.44 -24.51 -12.63
N VAL A 481 1.50 -24.08 -11.80
CA VAL A 481 1.71 -23.05 -10.79
C VAL A 481 1.28 -23.57 -9.42
N THR A 482 2.11 -23.32 -8.42
CA THR A 482 1.84 -23.66 -7.02
C THR A 482 1.83 -22.41 -6.17
N GLN A 483 0.71 -22.16 -5.51
CA GLN A 483 0.55 -21.04 -4.59
C GLN A 483 -0.06 -21.52 -3.28
N LYS A 484 0.61 -21.28 -2.14
CA LYS A 484 0.11 -21.66 -0.79
C LYS A 484 -0.39 -23.11 -0.68
N LYS A 485 0.30 -24.08 -1.28
CA LYS A 485 -0.07 -25.51 -1.36
C LYS A 485 -1.21 -25.86 -2.32
N ASN A 486 -1.75 -24.91 -3.05
CA ASN A 486 -2.70 -25.18 -4.13
C ASN A 486 -1.94 -25.20 -5.46
N THR A 487 -2.13 -26.26 -6.22
CA THR A 487 -1.57 -26.42 -7.56
C THR A 487 -2.67 -26.21 -8.58
N TYR A 488 -2.40 -25.43 -9.61
CA TYR A 488 -3.27 -25.19 -10.77
C TYR A 488 -2.42 -25.11 -12.04
N PHE A 489 -3.07 -25.04 -13.18
CA PHE A 489 -2.38 -24.95 -14.46
C PHE A 489 -2.82 -23.66 -15.18
N GLU A 490 -1.90 -23.09 -15.90
CA GLU A 490 -2.08 -21.96 -16.76
C GLU A 490 -1.95 -22.40 -18.22
N LEU A 491 -2.92 -21.98 -19.04
CA LEU A 491 -3.02 -22.36 -20.47
C LEU A 491 -2.99 -21.11 -21.32
N VAL A 492 -2.33 -21.17 -22.47
CA VAL A 492 -2.43 -20.19 -23.55
C VAL A 492 -3.12 -20.84 -24.75
N LEU A 493 -4.20 -20.24 -25.23
CA LEU A 493 -4.98 -20.72 -26.37
C LEU A 493 -4.59 -19.96 -27.64
N ASN A 494 -4.68 -20.58 -28.84
CA ASN A 494 -4.47 -19.90 -30.12
C ASN A 494 -5.56 -18.86 -30.42
N ASN A 495 -6.82 -19.21 -30.19
CA ASN A 495 -7.96 -18.29 -30.25
C ASN A 495 -8.64 -18.28 -28.89
N THR A 496 -8.95 -17.12 -28.36
CA THR A 496 -9.64 -17.03 -27.08
C THR A 496 -10.77 -16.03 -27.09
N PRO A 497 -12.00 -16.48 -26.70
CA PRO A 497 -13.09 -15.57 -26.43
C PRO A 497 -13.02 -14.99 -25.01
N PHE A 498 -12.14 -15.51 -24.12
CA PHE A 498 -12.03 -15.10 -22.73
C PHE A 498 -11.27 -13.80 -22.57
N TYR A 499 -11.89 -12.81 -21.96
CA TYR A 499 -11.24 -11.56 -21.56
C TYR A 499 -10.28 -11.80 -20.40
N GLY A 500 -9.02 -11.43 -20.54
CA GLY A 500 -8.03 -11.45 -19.47
C GLY A 500 -8.15 -10.22 -18.60
N GLU A 501 -7.99 -10.38 -17.27
CA GLU A 501 -8.04 -9.29 -16.29
C GLU A 501 -7.19 -8.09 -16.73
N MET A 502 -7.83 -6.96 -16.99
CA MET A 502 -7.19 -5.72 -17.45
C MET A 502 -8.10 -4.51 -17.20
N GLY A 503 -7.53 -3.31 -17.02
CA GLY A 503 -8.30 -2.07 -16.88
C GLY A 503 -9.26 -2.04 -15.69
N GLY A 504 -9.04 -2.89 -14.68
CA GLY A 504 -9.91 -3.04 -13.51
C GLY A 504 -11.06 -4.03 -13.70
N GLN A 505 -11.32 -4.52 -14.92
CA GLN A 505 -12.30 -5.60 -15.13
C GLN A 505 -11.65 -6.97 -14.86
N VAL A 506 -12.32 -7.80 -14.06
CA VAL A 506 -11.92 -9.18 -13.78
C VAL A 506 -11.92 -10.04 -15.06
N GLY A 507 -11.11 -11.11 -15.04
CA GLY A 507 -11.06 -12.07 -16.13
C GLY A 507 -12.34 -12.90 -16.22
N ASP A 508 -12.63 -13.35 -17.43
CA ASP A 508 -13.75 -14.23 -17.67
C ASP A 508 -13.52 -15.64 -17.13
N LYS A 509 -14.63 -16.28 -16.82
CA LYS A 509 -14.74 -17.69 -16.46
C LYS A 509 -15.52 -18.45 -17.52
N GLY A 510 -15.46 -19.77 -17.47
CA GLY A 510 -16.23 -20.62 -18.38
C GLY A 510 -15.64 -22.00 -18.51
N VAL A 511 -15.72 -22.60 -19.71
CA VAL A 511 -15.30 -23.97 -19.93
C VAL A 511 -14.64 -24.18 -21.30
N LEU A 512 -13.72 -25.14 -21.35
CA LEU A 512 -13.27 -25.78 -22.60
C LEU A 512 -14.01 -27.10 -22.75
N VAL A 513 -14.73 -27.30 -23.86
CA VAL A 513 -15.57 -28.46 -24.09
C VAL A 513 -15.15 -29.17 -25.37
N ASN A 514 -15.07 -30.47 -25.34
CA ASN A 514 -15.01 -31.35 -26.50
C ASN A 514 -15.91 -32.58 -26.30
N GLU A 515 -15.93 -33.53 -27.25
CA GLU A 515 -16.76 -34.73 -27.16
C GLU A 515 -16.47 -35.62 -25.93
N ASN A 516 -15.28 -35.52 -25.35
CA ASN A 516 -14.80 -36.42 -24.33
C ASN A 516 -14.76 -35.84 -22.91
N GLU A 517 -14.67 -34.51 -22.79
CA GLU A 517 -14.49 -33.85 -21.51
C GLU A 517 -14.88 -32.37 -21.52
N THR A 518 -15.09 -31.85 -20.30
CA THR A 518 -15.25 -30.42 -20.02
C THR A 518 -14.22 -30.00 -19.00
N VAL A 519 -13.45 -28.96 -19.28
CA VAL A 519 -12.44 -28.39 -18.37
C VAL A 519 -12.88 -27.00 -17.96
N GLU A 520 -13.02 -26.77 -16.65
CA GLU A 520 -13.42 -25.49 -16.08
C GLU A 520 -12.27 -24.48 -16.16
N ILE A 521 -12.51 -23.30 -16.74
CA ILE A 521 -11.68 -22.11 -16.63
C ILE A 521 -12.20 -21.28 -15.46
N ILE A 522 -11.42 -21.25 -14.37
CA ILE A 522 -11.83 -20.62 -13.11
C ILE A 522 -11.52 -19.12 -13.08
N ASP A 523 -10.59 -18.68 -13.91
CA ASP A 523 -10.17 -17.28 -14.05
C ASP A 523 -9.36 -17.09 -15.34
N THR A 524 -9.31 -15.87 -15.87
CA THR A 524 -8.46 -15.52 -17.00
C THR A 524 -7.67 -14.27 -16.67
N LYS A 525 -6.34 -14.38 -16.61
CA LYS A 525 -5.42 -13.28 -16.34
C LYS A 525 -4.77 -12.75 -17.60
N ARG A 526 -4.14 -11.61 -17.51
CA ARG A 526 -3.30 -11.08 -18.57
C ARG A 526 -1.84 -11.05 -18.15
N GLU A 527 -0.98 -11.62 -18.97
CA GLU A 527 0.48 -11.62 -18.77
C GLU A 527 1.15 -11.37 -20.13
N ASN A 528 2.02 -10.34 -20.20
CA ASN A 528 2.75 -9.99 -21.42
C ASN A 528 1.84 -9.86 -22.68
N GLY A 529 0.71 -9.20 -22.51
CA GLY A 529 -0.23 -8.97 -23.60
C GLY A 529 -1.12 -10.17 -23.96
N GLN A 530 -0.93 -11.34 -23.35
CA GLN A 530 -1.68 -12.58 -23.62
C GLN A 530 -2.68 -12.90 -22.51
N SER A 531 -3.81 -13.50 -22.89
CA SER A 531 -4.79 -14.06 -21.94
C SER A 531 -4.31 -15.42 -21.46
N ILE A 532 -4.17 -15.57 -20.14
CA ILE A 532 -3.73 -16.78 -19.46
C ILE A 532 -4.93 -17.39 -18.75
N HIS A 533 -5.33 -18.59 -19.16
CA HIS A 533 -6.50 -19.30 -18.66
C HIS A 533 -6.11 -20.22 -17.50
N ILE A 534 -6.74 -20.07 -16.36
CA ILE A 534 -6.44 -20.81 -15.13
C ILE A 534 -7.40 -21.99 -15.01
N VAL A 535 -6.84 -23.21 -14.89
CA VAL A 535 -7.61 -24.45 -14.71
C VAL A 535 -7.08 -25.25 -13.54
N LYS A 536 -7.95 -26.01 -12.85
CA LYS A 536 -7.54 -26.85 -11.70
C LYS A 536 -6.77 -28.10 -12.13
N ALA A 537 -7.03 -28.59 -13.34
CA ALA A 537 -6.39 -29.77 -13.90
C ALA A 537 -6.28 -29.63 -15.42
N LEU A 538 -5.23 -30.21 -16.00
CA LEU A 538 -5.08 -30.28 -17.47
C LEU A 538 -6.14 -31.20 -18.08
N PRO A 539 -6.57 -30.91 -19.33
CA PRO A 539 -7.36 -31.88 -20.11
C PRO A 539 -6.57 -33.19 -20.29
N LYS A 540 -7.30 -34.30 -20.49
CA LYS A 540 -6.71 -35.64 -20.74
C LYS A 540 -5.87 -35.67 -22.01
N ASP A 541 -6.32 -34.96 -23.03
CA ASP A 541 -5.55 -34.73 -24.26
C ASP A 541 -5.35 -33.22 -24.45
N VAL A 542 -4.19 -32.73 -24.07
CA VAL A 542 -3.80 -31.29 -24.19
C VAL A 542 -3.64 -30.83 -25.65
N LYS A 543 -3.59 -31.76 -26.63
CA LYS A 543 -3.48 -31.44 -28.05
C LYS A 543 -4.82 -31.46 -28.79
N ALA A 544 -5.91 -31.84 -28.09
CA ALA A 544 -7.24 -31.84 -28.67
C ALA A 544 -7.72 -30.42 -29.02
N THR A 545 -8.63 -30.36 -29.96
CA THR A 545 -9.41 -29.14 -30.26
C THR A 545 -10.56 -29.04 -29.25
N PHE A 546 -10.83 -27.87 -28.76
CA PHE A 546 -11.88 -27.54 -27.80
C PHE A 546 -12.77 -26.40 -28.32
N MET A 547 -14.03 -26.40 -27.93
CA MET A 547 -14.86 -25.23 -27.95
C MET A 547 -14.67 -24.46 -26.66
N ALA A 548 -14.15 -23.27 -26.73
CA ALA A 548 -13.99 -22.34 -25.60
C ALA A 548 -15.30 -21.58 -25.41
N CYS A 549 -16.01 -21.84 -24.31
CA CYS A 549 -17.30 -21.24 -24.00
C CYS A 549 -17.22 -20.37 -22.75
N VAL A 550 -17.49 -19.09 -22.90
CA VAL A 550 -17.50 -18.13 -21.79
C VAL A 550 -18.79 -18.25 -20.97
N ASP A 551 -18.70 -18.07 -19.67
CA ASP A 551 -19.87 -17.87 -18.79
C ASP A 551 -20.54 -16.54 -19.14
N THR A 552 -21.59 -16.61 -19.95
CA THR A 552 -22.27 -15.45 -20.52
C THR A 552 -23.02 -14.62 -19.48
N ASP A 553 -23.53 -15.24 -18.42
CA ASP A 553 -24.25 -14.53 -17.37
C ASP A 553 -23.28 -13.70 -16.55
N ASN A 554 -22.13 -14.29 -16.14
CA ASN A 554 -21.07 -13.59 -15.44
C ASN A 554 -20.48 -12.45 -16.29
N ARG A 555 -20.23 -12.71 -17.59
CA ARG A 555 -19.73 -11.69 -18.53
C ARG A 555 -20.72 -10.54 -18.71
N ASN A 556 -22.01 -10.82 -18.91
CA ASN A 556 -23.02 -9.78 -19.11
C ASN A 556 -23.19 -8.90 -17.89
N ALA A 557 -23.15 -9.47 -16.69
CA ALA A 557 -23.19 -8.72 -15.45
C ALA A 557 -21.93 -7.85 -15.26
N SER A 558 -20.73 -8.41 -15.56
CA SER A 558 -19.49 -7.64 -15.57
C SER A 558 -19.49 -6.52 -16.60
N ALA A 559 -19.99 -6.77 -17.80
CA ALA A 559 -20.13 -5.79 -18.88
C ALA A 559 -21.09 -4.64 -18.50
N ALA A 560 -22.20 -4.96 -17.82
CA ALA A 560 -23.13 -3.96 -17.29
C ALA A 560 -22.44 -3.07 -16.24
N ASN A 561 -21.74 -3.66 -15.28
CA ASN A 561 -20.98 -2.92 -14.28
C ASN A 561 -19.85 -2.10 -14.90
N HIS A 562 -19.18 -2.61 -15.95
CA HIS A 562 -18.15 -1.84 -16.66
C HIS A 562 -18.74 -0.63 -17.39
N THR A 563 -19.82 -0.82 -18.09
CA THR A 563 -20.52 0.29 -18.75
C THR A 563 -21.01 1.31 -17.74
N ALA A 564 -21.56 0.86 -16.58
CA ALA A 564 -21.93 1.75 -15.50
C ALA A 564 -20.72 2.56 -14.95
N THR A 565 -19.53 1.99 -14.94
CA THR A 565 -18.31 2.68 -14.52
C THR A 565 -18.03 3.91 -15.39
N HIS A 566 -18.15 3.81 -16.69
CA HIS A 566 -18.06 4.95 -17.64
C HIS A 566 -19.13 6.01 -17.37
N LEU A 567 -20.38 5.58 -17.16
CA LEU A 567 -21.47 6.52 -16.86
C LEU A 567 -21.24 7.23 -15.51
N VAL A 568 -20.65 6.53 -14.52
CA VAL A 568 -20.29 7.10 -13.20
C VAL A 568 -19.19 8.14 -13.34
N ASP A 569 -18.14 7.88 -14.11
CA ASP A 569 -17.07 8.84 -14.36
C ASP A 569 -17.62 10.15 -14.96
N TYR A 570 -18.44 10.01 -16.00
CA TYR A 570 -19.14 11.15 -16.59
C TYR A 570 -20.02 11.89 -15.58
N ALA A 571 -20.86 11.18 -14.84
CA ALA A 571 -21.78 11.80 -13.87
C ALA A 571 -21.06 12.50 -12.72
N LEU A 572 -19.97 11.91 -12.21
CA LEU A 572 -19.15 12.53 -11.18
C LEU A 572 -18.50 13.83 -11.65
N LYS A 573 -17.99 13.88 -12.89
CA LYS A 573 -17.46 15.13 -13.48
C LYS A 573 -18.54 16.19 -13.59
N GLN A 574 -19.77 15.83 -13.97
CA GLN A 574 -20.89 16.78 -14.05
C GLN A 574 -21.30 17.34 -12.66
N VAL A 575 -21.27 16.52 -11.62
CA VAL A 575 -21.74 16.90 -10.27
C VAL A 575 -20.65 17.55 -9.43
N LEU A 576 -19.40 17.06 -9.53
CA LEU A 576 -18.29 17.48 -8.68
C LEU A 576 -17.28 18.39 -9.38
N GLY A 577 -17.27 18.38 -10.73
CA GLY A 577 -16.38 19.20 -11.55
C GLY A 577 -15.26 18.41 -12.24
N ASP A 578 -14.55 19.09 -13.16
CA ASP A 578 -13.55 18.52 -14.06
C ASP A 578 -12.28 17.98 -13.37
N HIS A 579 -12.08 18.29 -12.09
CA HIS A 579 -10.97 17.76 -11.31
C HIS A 579 -11.13 16.28 -10.96
N VAL A 580 -12.32 15.69 -11.22
CA VAL A 580 -12.55 14.27 -11.02
C VAL A 580 -11.83 13.48 -12.10
N GLU A 581 -10.89 12.65 -11.68
CA GLU A 581 -10.16 11.73 -12.55
C GLU A 581 -10.18 10.34 -11.94
N GLN A 582 -10.35 9.31 -12.76
CA GLN A 582 -10.24 7.94 -12.31
C GLN A 582 -8.82 7.66 -11.78
N LYS A 583 -8.73 7.12 -10.56
CA LYS A 583 -7.48 6.68 -9.92
C LYS A 583 -7.37 5.18 -9.78
N GLY A 584 -8.46 4.47 -9.98
CA GLY A 584 -8.54 3.02 -10.00
C GLY A 584 -9.97 2.57 -10.21
N SER A 585 -10.12 1.35 -10.72
CA SER A 585 -11.42 0.70 -10.84
C SER A 585 -11.30 -0.79 -10.51
N TYR A 586 -12.41 -1.40 -10.17
CA TYR A 586 -12.57 -2.84 -10.08
C TYR A 586 -13.98 -3.16 -10.52
N VAL A 587 -14.12 -4.05 -11.48
CA VAL A 587 -15.39 -4.39 -12.11
C VAL A 587 -15.53 -5.89 -12.14
N SER A 588 -16.58 -6.41 -11.52
CA SER A 588 -16.96 -7.82 -11.51
C SER A 588 -18.45 -7.98 -11.82
N ALA A 589 -18.93 -9.21 -11.87
CA ALA A 589 -20.36 -9.48 -12.01
C ALA A 589 -21.18 -8.96 -10.80
N GLU A 590 -20.59 -8.98 -9.60
CA GLU A 590 -21.28 -8.62 -8.37
C GLU A 590 -21.37 -7.10 -8.18
N SER A 591 -20.31 -6.36 -8.55
CA SER A 591 -20.26 -4.92 -8.28
C SER A 591 -19.20 -4.20 -9.11
N LEU A 592 -19.30 -2.90 -9.13
CA LEU A 592 -18.23 -2.01 -9.56
C LEU A 592 -17.68 -1.21 -8.39
N ARG A 593 -16.39 -0.88 -8.47
CA ARG A 593 -15.69 0.01 -7.56
C ARG A 593 -14.98 1.07 -8.39
N PHE A 594 -15.18 2.33 -8.05
CA PHE A 594 -14.59 3.47 -8.75
C PHE A 594 -13.86 4.38 -7.77
N ASP A 595 -12.55 4.47 -7.91
CA ASP A 595 -11.67 5.33 -7.12
C ASP A 595 -11.35 6.59 -7.92
N PHE A 596 -11.61 7.75 -7.36
CA PHE A 596 -11.48 9.02 -8.08
C PHE A 596 -10.89 10.13 -7.21
N SER A 597 -10.28 11.12 -7.86
CA SER A 597 -9.74 12.30 -7.18
C SER A 597 -10.87 13.20 -6.69
N HIS A 598 -11.01 13.32 -5.37
CA HIS A 598 -11.87 14.32 -4.72
C HIS A 598 -11.45 14.51 -3.27
N PHE A 599 -11.42 15.77 -2.80
CA PHE A 599 -10.78 16.13 -1.53
C PHE A 599 -11.74 16.22 -0.36
N GLN A 600 -13.03 16.18 -0.60
CA GLN A 600 -14.06 16.25 0.41
C GLN A 600 -14.93 15.00 0.39
N LYS A 601 -15.65 14.75 1.48
CA LYS A 601 -16.71 13.74 1.48
C LYS A 601 -17.79 14.16 0.48
N VAL A 602 -18.20 13.24 -0.39
CA VAL A 602 -19.33 13.47 -1.28
C VAL A 602 -20.60 13.46 -0.45
N THR A 603 -21.43 14.47 -0.59
CA THR A 603 -22.67 14.58 0.20
C THR A 603 -23.73 13.62 -0.34
N ASP A 604 -24.71 13.29 0.51
CA ASP A 604 -25.82 12.40 0.15
C ASP A 604 -26.63 12.97 -1.03
N GLU A 605 -26.75 14.30 -1.12
CA GLU A 605 -27.41 14.99 -2.23
C GLU A 605 -26.62 14.84 -3.53
N GLN A 606 -25.29 14.98 -3.48
CA GLN A 606 -24.42 14.80 -4.62
C GLN A 606 -24.44 13.35 -5.10
N LEU A 607 -24.39 12.37 -4.18
CA LEU A 607 -24.49 10.95 -4.52
C LEU A 607 -25.82 10.61 -5.20
N ARG A 608 -26.95 11.17 -4.69
CA ARG A 608 -28.26 11.01 -5.32
C ARG A 608 -28.32 11.63 -6.71
N GLU A 609 -27.65 12.77 -6.92
CA GLU A 609 -27.64 13.39 -8.23
C GLU A 609 -26.79 12.58 -9.24
N VAL A 610 -25.65 12.00 -8.80
CA VAL A 610 -24.87 11.06 -9.60
C VAL A 610 -25.72 9.83 -9.97
N GLU A 611 -26.40 9.21 -9.00
CA GLU A 611 -27.32 8.09 -9.28
C GLU A 611 -28.44 8.48 -10.27
N ARG A 612 -29.01 9.67 -10.09
CA ARG A 612 -30.10 10.16 -10.98
C ARG A 612 -29.62 10.31 -12.42
N LEU A 613 -28.42 10.87 -12.62
CA LEU A 613 -27.81 11.06 -13.95
C LEU A 613 -27.49 9.71 -14.59
N VAL A 614 -26.84 8.79 -13.88
CA VAL A 614 -26.53 7.45 -14.41
C VAL A 614 -27.80 6.71 -14.79
N ASN A 615 -28.81 6.67 -13.90
CA ASN A 615 -30.10 6.03 -14.21
C ASN A 615 -30.90 6.75 -15.31
N GLN A 616 -30.68 8.04 -15.52
CA GLN A 616 -31.22 8.75 -16.68
C GLN A 616 -30.60 8.23 -17.97
N MET A 617 -29.25 8.15 -18.05
CA MET A 617 -28.54 7.61 -19.23
C MET A 617 -28.91 6.15 -19.52
N ILE A 618 -29.18 5.35 -18.46
CA ILE A 618 -29.71 3.99 -18.61
C ILE A 618 -31.08 3.99 -19.31
N ARG A 619 -31.99 4.85 -18.86
CA ARG A 619 -33.34 4.95 -19.48
C ARG A 619 -33.35 5.51 -20.91
N GLU A 620 -32.32 6.30 -21.26
CA GLU A 620 -32.18 6.82 -22.62
C GLU A 620 -31.67 5.74 -23.59
N ASP A 621 -31.21 4.61 -23.07
CA ASP A 621 -30.81 3.41 -23.83
C ASP A 621 -29.83 3.70 -24.99
N TYR A 622 -28.76 4.44 -24.67
CA TYR A 622 -27.70 4.73 -25.62
C TYR A 622 -27.05 3.44 -26.14
N PRO A 623 -27.01 3.20 -27.48
CA PRO A 623 -26.27 2.07 -28.03
C PRO A 623 -24.76 2.26 -27.82
N MET A 624 -24.03 1.15 -27.76
CA MET A 624 -22.58 1.17 -27.79
C MET A 624 -22.10 1.64 -29.17
N ASP A 625 -21.35 2.74 -29.20
CA ASP A 625 -20.65 3.23 -30.39
C ASP A 625 -19.17 2.91 -30.21
N GLU A 626 -18.67 1.93 -31.00
CA GLU A 626 -17.32 1.36 -30.83
C GLU A 626 -16.48 1.65 -32.07
N HIS A 627 -15.27 2.19 -31.84
CA HIS A 627 -14.25 2.40 -32.85
C HIS A 627 -12.98 1.66 -32.47
N ARG A 628 -12.64 0.61 -33.20
CA ARG A 628 -11.45 -0.22 -33.03
C ARG A 628 -10.30 0.34 -33.86
N ASP A 629 -9.05 0.15 -33.35
CA ASP A 629 -7.82 0.55 -34.06
C ASP A 629 -7.77 2.02 -34.51
N THR A 630 -8.41 2.91 -33.73
CA THR A 630 -8.44 4.34 -34.02
C THR A 630 -7.08 4.96 -33.67
N PRO A 631 -6.47 5.78 -34.57
CA PRO A 631 -5.28 6.54 -34.23
C PRO A 631 -5.52 7.41 -33.00
N ILE A 632 -4.53 7.46 -32.10
CA ILE A 632 -4.71 8.11 -30.79
C ILE A 632 -5.09 9.60 -30.90
N GLU A 633 -4.58 10.30 -31.88
CA GLU A 633 -4.91 11.71 -32.10
C GLU A 633 -6.36 11.89 -32.57
N GLU A 634 -6.85 11.04 -33.48
CA GLU A 634 -8.24 11.02 -33.92
C GLU A 634 -9.19 10.70 -32.77
N ALA A 635 -8.80 9.75 -31.93
CA ALA A 635 -9.56 9.38 -30.73
C ALA A 635 -9.67 10.55 -29.74
N ARG A 636 -8.62 11.36 -29.59
CA ARG A 636 -8.66 12.59 -28.78
C ARG A 636 -9.57 13.68 -29.40
N GLU A 637 -9.54 13.83 -30.72
CA GLU A 637 -10.45 14.74 -31.43
C GLU A 637 -11.92 14.34 -31.25
N MET A 638 -12.19 13.03 -31.10
CA MET A 638 -13.52 12.54 -30.76
C MET A 638 -13.97 12.92 -29.34
N GLY A 639 -13.09 13.52 -28.54
CA GLY A 639 -13.35 13.87 -27.14
C GLY A 639 -13.25 12.69 -26.18
N ALA A 640 -12.61 11.60 -26.59
CA ALA A 640 -12.45 10.42 -25.76
C ALA A 640 -11.45 10.68 -24.60
N VAL A 641 -11.87 10.35 -23.39
CA VAL A 641 -11.07 10.48 -22.16
C VAL A 641 -10.15 9.26 -22.03
N SER A 642 -8.87 9.53 -21.77
CA SER A 642 -7.90 8.49 -21.46
C SER A 642 -7.70 8.36 -19.94
N ILE A 643 -7.48 7.13 -19.44
CA ILE A 643 -7.11 6.92 -18.05
C ILE A 643 -5.69 7.46 -17.86
N PHE A 644 -5.53 8.32 -16.88
CA PHE A 644 -4.25 8.92 -16.55
C PHE A 644 -3.23 7.88 -16.07
N GLY A 645 -1.99 7.94 -16.60
CA GLY A 645 -0.90 7.03 -16.23
C GLY A 645 -0.92 5.69 -16.98
N GLU A 646 -1.78 5.51 -17.98
CA GLU A 646 -1.71 4.37 -18.91
C GLU A 646 -0.96 4.75 -20.20
N LYS A 647 -0.10 3.83 -20.68
CA LYS A 647 0.51 3.95 -22.00
C LYS A 647 -0.41 3.30 -23.04
N TYR A 648 -0.84 4.09 -23.95
CA TYR A 648 -1.57 3.62 -25.11
C TYR A 648 -0.61 3.47 -26.29
N GLY A 649 -0.86 2.48 -27.16
CA GLY A 649 -0.17 2.37 -28.43
C GLY A 649 -0.57 3.49 -29.40
N ASP A 650 -0.06 3.45 -30.63
CA ASP A 650 -0.42 4.41 -31.69
C ASP A 650 -1.91 4.34 -32.08
N LYS A 651 -2.56 3.21 -31.79
CA LYS A 651 -3.97 2.95 -32.02
C LYS A 651 -4.66 2.52 -30.74
N VAL A 652 -5.89 2.98 -30.54
CA VAL A 652 -6.70 2.71 -29.35
C VAL A 652 -8.12 2.27 -29.75
N ARG A 653 -8.78 1.58 -28.82
CA ARG A 653 -10.22 1.33 -28.92
C ARG A 653 -10.97 2.43 -28.18
N VAL A 654 -11.93 3.07 -28.85
CA VAL A 654 -12.82 4.08 -28.27
C VAL A 654 -14.19 3.46 -28.09
N VAL A 655 -14.78 3.65 -26.91
CA VAL A 655 -16.14 3.24 -26.57
C VAL A 655 -16.93 4.46 -26.11
N ARG A 656 -18.08 4.67 -26.75
CA ARG A 656 -18.99 5.80 -26.48
C ARG A 656 -20.38 5.30 -26.14
N PHE A 657 -20.97 5.91 -25.08
CA PHE A 657 -22.36 5.79 -24.70
C PHE A 657 -22.96 7.19 -24.51
N GLY A 658 -23.61 7.70 -25.57
CA GLY A 658 -24.12 9.07 -25.54
C GLY A 658 -23.02 10.09 -25.23
N PRO A 659 -23.08 10.81 -24.09
CA PRO A 659 -22.09 11.81 -23.73
C PRO A 659 -20.78 11.24 -23.14
N SER A 660 -20.77 10.01 -22.63
CA SER A 660 -19.58 9.33 -22.14
C SER A 660 -18.78 8.75 -23.29
N CYS A 661 -17.48 9.07 -23.40
CA CYS A 661 -16.58 8.61 -24.45
C CYS A 661 -15.19 8.40 -23.88
N GLU A 662 -14.66 7.16 -23.96
CA GLU A 662 -13.43 6.77 -23.28
C GLU A 662 -12.56 5.81 -24.08
N PHE A 663 -11.26 5.83 -23.85
CA PHE A 663 -10.35 4.77 -24.31
C PHE A 663 -10.57 3.55 -23.44
N CYS A 664 -11.09 2.47 -24.00
CA CYS A 664 -11.38 1.28 -23.19
C CYS A 664 -11.22 -0.02 -23.97
N GLY A 665 -10.39 -0.92 -23.41
CA GLY A 665 -10.21 -2.30 -23.92
C GLY A 665 -11.16 -3.32 -23.29
N GLY A 666 -12.05 -2.92 -22.37
CA GLY A 666 -12.94 -3.81 -21.62
C GLY A 666 -14.17 -4.29 -22.41
N ILE A 667 -14.88 -5.23 -21.83
CA ILE A 667 -16.15 -5.72 -22.37
C ILE A 667 -17.29 -4.84 -21.86
N HIS A 668 -18.19 -4.45 -22.76
CA HIS A 668 -19.31 -3.56 -22.48
C HIS A 668 -20.65 -4.14 -22.85
N ALA A 669 -21.71 -3.63 -22.23
CA ALA A 669 -23.07 -3.90 -22.64
C ALA A 669 -23.35 -3.30 -24.04
N THR A 670 -24.22 -3.89 -24.82
CA THR A 670 -24.57 -3.42 -26.15
C THR A 670 -25.35 -2.11 -26.18
N SER A 671 -26.00 -1.77 -25.06
CA SER A 671 -26.62 -0.46 -24.80
C SER A 671 -26.74 -0.21 -23.32
N THR A 672 -26.92 1.06 -22.92
CA THR A 672 -27.07 1.44 -21.51
C THR A 672 -28.36 0.90 -20.90
N GLY A 673 -29.42 0.65 -21.68
CA GLY A 673 -30.65 0.05 -21.16
C GLY A 673 -30.47 -1.38 -20.64
N ARG A 674 -29.45 -2.10 -21.11
CA ARG A 674 -29.11 -3.45 -20.61
C ARG A 674 -28.59 -3.47 -19.17
N LEU A 675 -28.23 -2.34 -18.60
CA LEU A 675 -27.78 -2.23 -17.20
C LEU A 675 -28.94 -2.40 -16.19
N GLY A 676 -30.18 -2.19 -16.63
CA GLY A 676 -31.35 -2.22 -15.77
C GLY A 676 -31.40 -1.02 -14.80
N MET A 677 -31.03 -1.22 -13.54
CA MET A 677 -30.96 -0.17 -12.53
C MET A 677 -29.52 -0.04 -12.02
N PHE A 678 -29.11 1.17 -11.67
CA PHE A 678 -27.85 1.48 -10.99
C PHE A 678 -28.06 2.00 -9.59
N LYS A 679 -27.28 1.53 -8.62
CA LYS A 679 -27.35 1.97 -7.21
C LYS A 679 -25.96 2.11 -6.61
N ILE A 680 -25.67 3.26 -5.98
CA ILE A 680 -24.49 3.45 -5.14
C ILE A 680 -24.76 2.80 -3.77
N VAL A 681 -23.86 1.91 -3.35
CA VAL A 681 -23.96 1.18 -2.07
C VAL A 681 -23.15 1.90 -0.98
N THR A 682 -21.92 2.29 -1.29
CA THR A 682 -21.04 2.98 -0.33
C THR A 682 -20.25 4.12 -0.98
N GLU A 683 -19.87 5.09 -0.16
CA GLU A 683 -18.89 6.13 -0.50
C GLU A 683 -17.93 6.27 0.67
N THR A 684 -16.61 6.12 0.40
CA THR A 684 -15.57 6.10 1.43
C THR A 684 -14.31 6.81 0.98
N SER A 685 -13.43 7.17 1.93
CA SER A 685 -12.08 7.64 1.63
C SER A 685 -11.11 6.45 1.58
N VAL A 686 -10.29 6.39 0.54
CA VAL A 686 -9.28 5.33 0.35
C VAL A 686 -7.87 5.81 0.67
N ALA A 687 -7.60 7.03 0.23
CA ALA A 687 -6.32 7.69 0.42
C ALA A 687 -6.54 9.20 0.50
N ALA A 688 -5.50 9.94 0.81
CA ALA A 688 -5.52 11.38 0.77
C ALA A 688 -5.95 11.89 -0.62
N GLY A 689 -7.03 12.66 -0.68
CA GLY A 689 -7.57 13.18 -1.93
C GLY A 689 -8.20 12.14 -2.87
N VAL A 690 -8.45 10.91 -2.42
CA VAL A 690 -9.08 9.86 -3.21
C VAL A 690 -10.31 9.31 -2.50
N ARG A 691 -11.43 9.39 -3.19
CA ARG A 691 -12.72 8.84 -2.77
C ARG A 691 -13.01 7.57 -3.56
N ARG A 692 -13.78 6.69 -2.97
CA ARG A 692 -14.25 5.43 -3.54
C ARG A 692 -15.76 5.38 -3.53
N ILE A 693 -16.35 5.05 -4.67
CA ILE A 693 -17.73 4.62 -4.78
C ILE A 693 -17.74 3.12 -5.07
N GLU A 694 -18.59 2.40 -4.35
CA GLU A 694 -18.99 1.04 -4.68
C GLU A 694 -20.46 1.05 -5.10
N ALA A 695 -20.75 0.43 -6.23
CA ALA A 695 -22.08 0.45 -6.83
C ALA A 695 -22.40 -0.90 -7.50
N ILE A 696 -23.65 -1.10 -7.77
CA ILE A 696 -24.22 -2.33 -8.36
C ILE A 696 -25.20 -1.98 -9.48
N THR A 697 -25.41 -2.94 -10.40
CA THR A 697 -26.40 -2.84 -11.49
C THR A 697 -27.29 -4.08 -11.55
N GLY A 698 -28.38 -3.98 -12.31
CA GLY A 698 -29.26 -5.08 -12.70
C GLY A 698 -29.79 -5.90 -11.54
N GLU A 699 -29.62 -7.22 -11.59
CA GLU A 699 -30.14 -8.18 -10.60
C GLU A 699 -29.64 -7.89 -9.19
N ASN A 700 -28.39 -7.44 -9.02
CA ASN A 700 -27.86 -7.08 -7.70
C ASN A 700 -28.62 -5.90 -7.07
N CYS A 701 -29.19 -4.99 -7.87
CA CYS A 701 -30.10 -3.96 -7.38
C CYS A 701 -31.44 -4.53 -6.91
N GLU A 702 -31.98 -5.51 -7.64
CA GLU A 702 -33.22 -6.18 -7.25
C GLU A 702 -33.04 -6.94 -5.94
N GLU A 703 -31.96 -7.69 -5.78
CA GLU A 703 -31.64 -8.39 -4.54
C GLU A 703 -31.49 -7.42 -3.35
N LEU A 704 -30.83 -6.28 -3.56
CA LEU A 704 -30.76 -5.23 -2.53
C LEU A 704 -32.15 -4.74 -2.14
N ILE A 705 -33.04 -4.48 -3.10
CA ILE A 705 -34.42 -4.02 -2.84
C ILE A 705 -35.17 -5.07 -2.06
N TYR A 706 -35.13 -6.36 -2.45
CA TYR A 706 -35.77 -7.46 -1.73
C TYR A 706 -35.26 -7.60 -0.29
N SER A 707 -33.96 -7.50 -0.08
CA SER A 707 -33.34 -7.53 1.25
C SER A 707 -33.84 -6.37 2.13
N LEU A 708 -33.93 -5.17 1.58
CA LEU A 708 -34.48 -4.00 2.28
C LEU A 708 -35.96 -4.18 2.59
N GLU A 709 -36.75 -4.68 1.63
CA GLU A 709 -38.18 -4.98 1.86
C GLU A 709 -38.39 -6.01 2.98
N ASP A 710 -37.62 -7.10 2.95
CA ASP A 710 -37.72 -8.15 3.95
C ASP A 710 -37.32 -7.64 5.35
N THR A 711 -36.28 -6.81 5.42
CA THR A 711 -35.90 -6.13 6.66
C THR A 711 -37.04 -5.24 7.16
N ILE A 712 -37.63 -4.43 6.29
CA ILE A 712 -38.77 -3.56 6.67
C ILE A 712 -39.98 -4.40 7.11
N LYS A 713 -40.27 -5.50 6.40
CA LYS A 713 -41.35 -6.43 6.77
C LYS A 713 -41.11 -7.04 8.15
N ALA A 714 -39.89 -7.52 8.39
CA ALA A 714 -39.51 -8.08 9.67
C ALA A 714 -39.66 -7.07 10.83
N VAL A 715 -39.19 -5.84 10.65
CA VAL A 715 -39.38 -4.78 11.66
C VAL A 715 -40.85 -4.43 11.85
N LYS A 716 -41.64 -4.31 10.78
CA LYS A 716 -43.09 -4.05 10.89
C LYS A 716 -43.82 -5.14 11.69
N ALA A 717 -43.40 -6.40 11.52
CA ALA A 717 -44.00 -7.51 12.28
C ALA A 717 -43.82 -7.35 13.80
N LEU A 718 -42.69 -6.76 14.26
CA LEU A 718 -42.45 -6.46 15.66
C LEU A 718 -43.43 -5.39 16.22
N PHE A 719 -43.97 -4.55 15.34
CA PHE A 719 -44.92 -3.47 15.64
C PHE A 719 -46.34 -3.75 15.11
N ASN A 720 -46.74 -5.03 15.13
CA ASN A 720 -48.11 -5.45 14.72
C ASN A 720 -48.49 -5.04 13.29
N ASN A 721 -47.50 -5.07 12.35
CA ASN A 721 -47.69 -4.71 10.95
C ASN A 721 -48.26 -3.29 10.73
N THR A 722 -47.84 -2.33 11.55
CA THR A 722 -48.25 -0.94 11.42
C THR A 722 -48.04 -0.36 10.04
N LYS A 723 -48.91 0.54 9.60
CA LYS A 723 -48.71 1.27 8.33
C LYS A 723 -47.63 2.35 8.46
N ASP A 724 -47.57 2.99 9.64
CA ASP A 724 -46.56 4.03 9.94
C ASP A 724 -45.55 3.47 10.93
N LEU A 725 -44.48 2.86 10.36
CA LEU A 725 -43.41 2.27 11.16
C LEU A 725 -42.64 3.31 11.96
N LYS A 726 -42.43 4.51 11.38
CA LYS A 726 -41.66 5.57 12.03
C LYS A 726 -42.33 6.01 13.31
N SER A 727 -43.61 6.38 13.26
CA SER A 727 -44.37 6.79 14.44
C SER A 727 -44.49 5.67 15.48
N ALA A 728 -44.58 4.40 15.06
CA ALA A 728 -44.59 3.28 16.00
C ALA A 728 -43.29 3.12 16.76
N VAL A 729 -42.13 3.28 16.07
CA VAL A 729 -40.82 3.23 16.70
C VAL A 729 -40.57 4.43 17.61
N GLU A 730 -40.92 5.65 17.18
CA GLU A 730 -40.86 6.86 18.02
C GLU A 730 -41.65 6.69 19.30
N LYS A 731 -42.89 6.22 19.19
CA LYS A 731 -43.77 5.93 20.36
C LYS A 731 -43.16 4.88 21.29
N PHE A 732 -42.59 3.81 20.76
CA PHE A 732 -41.92 2.78 21.54
C PHE A 732 -40.71 3.33 22.32
N ILE A 733 -39.94 4.21 21.68
CA ILE A 733 -38.80 4.88 22.34
C ILE A 733 -39.29 5.75 23.50
N GLU A 734 -40.31 6.58 23.25
CA GLU A 734 -40.92 7.45 24.28
C GLU A 734 -41.49 6.63 25.47
N GLU A 735 -42.24 5.55 25.17
CA GLU A 735 -42.78 4.64 26.20
C GLU A 735 -41.64 3.98 27.00
N ASN A 736 -40.59 3.53 26.35
CA ASN A 736 -39.40 2.93 27.01
C ASN A 736 -38.71 3.93 27.95
N GLU A 737 -38.56 5.18 27.51
CA GLU A 737 -37.98 6.24 28.35
C GLU A 737 -38.88 6.58 29.55
N ALA A 738 -40.18 6.62 29.34
CA ALA A 738 -41.16 6.84 30.43
C ALA A 738 -41.08 5.71 31.45
N ILE A 739 -41.08 4.45 31.00
CA ILE A 739 -40.94 3.27 31.87
C ILE A 739 -39.60 3.32 32.65
N LYS A 740 -38.50 3.66 32.01
CA LYS A 740 -37.20 3.81 32.71
C LYS A 740 -37.27 4.85 33.82
N LYS A 741 -37.86 6.03 33.55
CA LYS A 741 -38.06 7.08 34.56
C LYS A 741 -38.96 6.61 35.72
N GLU A 742 -40.01 5.88 35.42
CA GLU A 742 -40.91 5.32 36.42
C GLU A 742 -40.18 4.27 37.29
N VAL A 743 -39.42 3.35 36.68
CA VAL A 743 -38.59 2.39 37.39
C VAL A 743 -37.60 3.07 38.35
N GLU A 744 -36.92 4.12 37.88
CA GLU A 744 -36.01 4.89 38.74
C GLU A 744 -36.75 5.57 39.90
N LYS A 745 -37.92 6.10 39.66
CA LYS A 745 -38.78 6.68 40.71
C LYS A 745 -39.22 5.61 41.74
N PHE A 746 -39.63 4.44 41.30
CA PHE A 746 -39.98 3.31 42.20
C PHE A 746 -38.77 2.83 43.01
N LYS A 747 -37.61 2.75 42.39
CA LYS A 747 -36.35 2.40 43.08
C LYS A 747 -36.02 3.42 44.18
N ALA A 748 -36.12 4.72 43.87
CA ALA A 748 -35.86 5.78 44.85
C ALA A 748 -36.87 5.75 46.02
N GLN A 749 -38.15 5.54 45.70
CA GLN A 749 -39.18 5.39 46.75
C GLN A 749 -38.97 4.14 47.63
N ASN A 750 -38.54 3.04 47.00
CA ASN A 750 -38.27 1.82 47.75
C ASN A 750 -37.05 1.99 48.67
N VAL A 751 -36.00 2.66 48.23
CA VAL A 751 -34.85 2.98 49.08
C VAL A 751 -35.25 3.84 50.27
N GLU A 752 -36.15 4.81 50.10
CA GLU A 752 -36.62 5.64 51.18
C GLU A 752 -37.43 4.84 52.20
N ARG A 753 -38.33 3.98 51.71
CA ARG A 753 -39.10 3.08 52.57
C ARG A 753 -38.23 2.10 53.34
N LEU A 754 -37.20 1.55 52.69
CA LEU A 754 -36.25 0.64 53.32
C LEU A 754 -35.40 1.37 54.36
N LYS A 755 -35.03 2.64 54.11
CA LYS A 755 -34.32 3.48 55.10
C LYS A 755 -35.18 3.62 56.39
N GLU A 756 -36.46 3.99 56.24
CA GLU A 756 -37.36 4.10 57.41
C GLU A 756 -37.52 2.79 58.16
N PHE A 757 -37.65 1.69 57.41
CA PHE A 757 -37.77 0.35 58.00
C PHE A 757 -36.52 -0.02 58.80
N LEU A 758 -35.35 0.19 58.25
CA LEU A 758 -34.07 -0.10 58.89
C LEU A 758 -33.83 0.78 60.14
N LEU A 759 -34.15 2.06 60.06
CA LEU A 759 -34.04 2.97 61.21
C LEU A 759 -34.97 2.63 62.35
N LYS A 760 -36.18 2.13 62.04
CA LYS A 760 -37.11 1.61 63.10
C LYS A 760 -36.57 0.36 63.80
N GLY A 761 -35.77 -0.45 63.07
CA GLY A 761 -35.11 -1.65 63.58
C GLY A 761 -33.75 -1.42 64.23
N ALA A 762 -33.27 -0.19 64.26
CA ALA A 762 -31.95 0.16 64.73
C ALA A 762 -31.81 -0.16 66.24
N LYS A 763 -30.67 -0.69 66.63
CA LYS A 763 -30.34 -1.03 68.02
C LYS A 763 -29.29 -0.04 68.55
N GLN A 764 -29.40 0.31 69.84
CA GLN A 764 -28.36 1.07 70.54
C GLN A 764 -27.41 0.11 71.26
N GLN A 765 -26.12 0.21 70.98
CA GLN A 765 -25.08 -0.56 71.62
C GLN A 765 -23.93 0.40 72.02
N ASN A 766 -23.64 0.49 73.29
CA ASN A 766 -22.58 1.37 73.86
C ASN A 766 -22.61 2.81 73.32
N GLY A 767 -23.82 3.37 73.07
CA GLY A 767 -23.96 4.73 72.58
C GLY A 767 -23.91 4.85 71.02
N VAL A 768 -23.71 3.76 70.30
CA VAL A 768 -23.67 3.71 68.84
C VAL A 768 -25.00 3.13 68.33
N THR A 769 -25.55 3.76 67.30
CA THR A 769 -26.71 3.29 66.57
C THR A 769 -26.28 2.25 65.54
N VAL A 770 -26.64 1.00 65.73
CA VAL A 770 -26.33 -0.12 64.89
C VAL A 770 -27.55 -0.43 63.99
N VAL A 771 -27.38 -0.24 62.68
CA VAL A 771 -28.41 -0.53 61.67
C VAL A 771 -27.97 -1.71 60.83
N THR A 772 -28.76 -2.78 60.86
CA THR A 772 -28.44 -3.98 60.05
C THR A 772 -29.63 -4.47 59.26
N GLY A 773 -29.40 -5.13 58.15
CA GLY A 773 -30.46 -5.74 57.38
C GLY A 773 -29.97 -6.56 56.18
N VAL A 774 -30.73 -7.57 55.79
CA VAL A 774 -30.54 -8.30 54.57
C VAL A 774 -31.70 -7.97 53.62
N LEU A 775 -31.41 -7.45 52.45
CA LEU A 775 -32.40 -6.86 51.56
C LEU A 775 -32.25 -7.39 50.13
N PRO A 776 -33.37 -7.61 49.40
CA PRO A 776 -33.34 -8.07 48.02
C PRO A 776 -33.18 -6.88 47.04
N ILE A 777 -32.16 -6.06 47.23
CA ILE A 777 -31.84 -4.89 46.40
C ILE A 777 -30.48 -5.04 45.72
N ASP A 778 -30.28 -4.32 44.59
CA ASP A 778 -29.01 -4.32 43.87
C ASP A 778 -27.93 -3.45 44.56
N ALA A 779 -26.71 -3.57 44.08
CA ALA A 779 -25.53 -2.90 44.65
C ALA A 779 -25.68 -1.35 44.66
N SER A 780 -26.28 -0.76 43.60
CA SER A 780 -26.48 0.68 43.51
C SER A 780 -27.48 1.16 44.58
N ASN A 781 -28.61 0.47 44.67
CA ASN A 781 -29.62 0.79 45.68
C ASN A 781 -29.13 0.55 47.10
N ALA A 782 -28.30 -0.47 47.36
CA ALA A 782 -27.66 -0.70 48.64
C ALA A 782 -26.72 0.45 49.01
N LYS A 783 -25.91 0.92 48.07
CA LYS A 783 -25.05 2.09 48.28
C LYS A 783 -25.86 3.33 48.64
N ASP A 784 -26.87 3.66 47.84
CA ASP A 784 -27.71 4.82 48.10
C ASP A 784 -28.42 4.71 49.47
N LEU A 785 -28.88 3.51 49.83
CA LEU A 785 -29.51 3.25 51.11
C LEU A 785 -28.60 3.53 52.29
N VAL A 786 -27.37 3.00 52.30
CA VAL A 786 -26.44 3.23 53.42
C VAL A 786 -26.02 4.70 53.53
N PHE A 787 -25.90 5.42 52.41
CA PHE A 787 -25.64 6.85 52.43
C PHE A 787 -26.84 7.64 52.98
N LYS A 788 -28.07 7.33 52.60
CA LYS A 788 -29.29 7.94 53.15
C LYS A 788 -29.49 7.63 54.64
N VAL A 789 -29.16 6.42 55.09
CA VAL A 789 -29.18 6.05 56.52
C VAL A 789 -28.17 6.89 57.29
N ARG A 790 -27.00 7.14 56.74
CA ARG A 790 -25.97 8.02 57.32
C ARG A 790 -26.41 9.48 57.38
N GLU A 791 -27.04 9.99 56.30
CA GLU A 791 -27.59 11.36 56.33
C GLU A 791 -28.64 11.56 57.44
N ALA A 792 -29.45 10.54 57.73
CA ALA A 792 -30.42 10.58 58.82
C ALA A 792 -29.79 10.41 60.22
N ASN A 793 -28.61 9.82 60.29
CA ASN A 793 -27.86 9.60 61.55
C ASN A 793 -26.37 9.94 61.31
N PRO A 794 -26.01 11.22 61.36
CA PRO A 794 -24.67 11.63 60.96
C PRO A 794 -23.58 11.31 61.96
N SER A 795 -23.95 10.97 63.22
CA SER A 795 -23.04 10.66 64.28
C SER A 795 -23.37 9.32 64.94
N HIS A 796 -22.34 8.63 65.48
CA HIS A 796 -22.46 7.37 66.23
C HIS A 796 -23.25 6.31 65.46
N LEU A 797 -23.00 6.15 64.15
CA LEU A 797 -23.69 5.21 63.27
C LEU A 797 -22.75 4.13 62.71
N LEU A 798 -23.12 2.87 62.95
CA LEU A 798 -22.67 1.70 62.17
C LEU A 798 -23.84 1.14 61.38
N CYS A 799 -23.78 1.19 60.04
CA CYS A 799 -24.79 0.60 59.16
C CYS A 799 -24.17 -0.55 58.36
N VAL A 800 -24.73 -1.73 58.45
CA VAL A 800 -24.27 -2.96 57.74
C VAL A 800 -25.45 -3.56 56.97
N ILE A 801 -25.36 -3.50 55.67
CA ILE A 801 -26.41 -4.02 54.81
C ILE A 801 -25.90 -5.14 53.93
N GLY A 802 -26.54 -6.29 54.06
CA GLY A 802 -26.38 -7.40 53.14
C GLY A 802 -27.43 -7.35 52.00
N THR A 803 -27.04 -7.69 50.79
CA THR A 803 -27.99 -7.81 49.68
C THR A 803 -27.99 -9.20 49.06
N THR A 804 -29.15 -9.62 48.51
CA THR A 804 -29.33 -10.94 47.88
C THR A 804 -29.77 -10.87 46.42
N ALA A 805 -29.78 -9.69 45.82
CA ALA A 805 -30.20 -9.53 44.43
C ALA A 805 -29.31 -10.30 43.46
N GLY A 806 -29.87 -11.00 42.49
CA GLY A 806 -29.12 -11.77 41.50
C GLY A 806 -28.39 -13.01 42.03
N ASN A 807 -28.81 -13.57 43.18
CA ASN A 807 -28.17 -14.73 43.79
C ASN A 807 -26.69 -14.54 44.15
N LYS A 808 -26.23 -13.31 44.32
CA LYS A 808 -24.88 -12.97 44.72
C LYS A 808 -24.93 -12.07 45.96
N PRO A 809 -24.31 -12.49 47.07
CA PRO A 809 -24.28 -11.63 48.26
C PRO A 809 -23.41 -10.41 48.03
N LEU A 810 -23.87 -9.24 48.45
CA LEU A 810 -23.08 -8.04 48.61
C LEU A 810 -23.21 -7.57 50.06
N LEU A 811 -22.11 -7.26 50.66
CA LEU A 811 -22.01 -6.64 51.98
C LEU A 811 -21.60 -5.18 51.85
N SER A 812 -22.38 -4.26 52.41
CA SER A 812 -22.04 -2.82 52.45
C SER A 812 -21.96 -2.36 53.91
N VAL A 813 -20.86 -1.69 54.22
CA VAL A 813 -20.61 -1.14 55.57
C VAL A 813 -20.42 0.35 55.48
N MET A 814 -21.16 1.09 56.29
CA MET A 814 -21.05 2.53 56.43
C MET A 814 -20.83 2.89 57.90
N LEU A 815 -19.86 3.76 58.15
CA LEU A 815 -19.53 4.35 59.44
C LEU A 815 -19.72 5.86 59.42
N SER A 816 -20.18 6.43 60.52
CA SER A 816 -20.14 7.87 60.75
C SER A 816 -18.70 8.36 60.95
N ASP A 817 -18.44 9.64 60.69
CA ASP A 817 -17.07 10.20 60.73
C ASP A 817 -16.42 10.20 62.13
N ASP A 818 -17.22 10.33 63.18
CA ASP A 818 -16.79 10.21 64.57
C ASP A 818 -16.29 8.80 64.92
N LEU A 819 -17.00 7.75 64.50
CA LEU A 819 -16.53 6.38 64.71
C LEU A 819 -15.21 6.08 63.99
N VAL A 820 -15.04 6.66 62.81
CA VAL A 820 -13.77 6.53 62.07
C VAL A 820 -12.63 7.24 62.78
N LYS A 821 -12.85 8.43 63.36
CA LYS A 821 -11.83 9.28 63.95
C LYS A 821 -11.57 8.95 65.42
N GLU A 822 -12.60 8.74 66.22
CA GLU A 822 -12.49 8.59 67.68
C GLU A 822 -12.26 7.14 68.07
N HIS A 823 -12.89 6.19 67.38
CA HIS A 823 -12.74 4.77 67.63
C HIS A 823 -11.79 4.04 66.67
N ASN A 824 -11.15 4.80 65.75
CA ASN A 824 -10.22 4.29 64.78
C ASN A 824 -10.76 3.13 63.94
N LEU A 825 -12.06 3.13 63.68
CA LEU A 825 -12.76 2.11 62.88
C LEU A 825 -12.54 2.34 61.40
N ASN A 826 -12.44 1.27 60.62
CA ASN A 826 -12.20 1.32 59.14
C ASN A 826 -13.11 0.33 58.48
N ALA A 827 -14.14 0.83 57.73
CA ALA A 827 -15.08 0.02 57.00
C ALA A 827 -14.38 -0.89 55.97
N GLY A 828 -13.34 -0.42 55.33
CA GLY A 828 -12.55 -1.20 54.35
C GLY A 828 -11.83 -2.41 54.94
N ALA A 829 -11.32 -2.27 56.22
CA ALA A 829 -10.71 -3.37 56.94
C ALA A 829 -11.78 -4.37 57.40
N MET A 830 -12.88 -3.87 57.97
CA MET A 830 -14.00 -4.67 58.48
C MET A 830 -14.64 -5.50 57.35
N VAL A 831 -14.90 -4.89 56.20
CA VAL A 831 -15.50 -5.56 55.02
C VAL A 831 -14.54 -6.66 54.49
N ARG A 832 -13.24 -6.45 54.45
CA ARG A 832 -12.28 -7.46 53.98
C ARG A 832 -12.30 -8.72 54.85
N GLU A 833 -12.39 -8.58 56.15
CA GLU A 833 -12.49 -9.73 57.05
C GLU A 833 -13.86 -10.44 56.97
N ALA A 834 -14.94 -9.67 56.96
CA ALA A 834 -16.27 -10.23 56.84
C ALA A 834 -16.57 -10.89 55.49
N ALA A 835 -15.95 -10.39 54.40
CA ALA A 835 -16.09 -10.93 53.06
C ALA A 835 -15.62 -12.37 52.92
N LYS A 836 -14.71 -12.83 53.78
CA LYS A 836 -14.23 -14.23 53.81
C LYS A 836 -15.38 -15.19 54.06
N LEU A 837 -16.39 -14.81 54.88
CA LEU A 837 -17.55 -15.60 55.20
C LEU A 837 -18.55 -15.75 54.09
N ILE A 838 -18.56 -14.83 53.12
CA ILE A 838 -19.38 -14.91 51.90
C ILE A 838 -18.58 -15.42 50.70
N LYS A 839 -17.37 -15.99 50.95
CA LYS A 839 -16.39 -16.43 49.90
C LYS A 839 -16.18 -15.34 48.83
N GLY A 840 -15.92 -14.13 49.30
CA GLY A 840 -15.84 -12.91 48.48
C GLY A 840 -14.64 -12.04 48.82
N GLY A 841 -14.63 -10.88 48.22
CA GLY A 841 -13.61 -9.87 48.43
C GLY A 841 -14.17 -8.48 48.16
N GLY A 842 -13.53 -7.47 48.73
CA GLY A 842 -13.92 -6.09 48.59
C GLY A 842 -13.04 -5.14 49.35
N GLY A 843 -13.45 -3.88 49.45
CA GLY A 843 -12.75 -2.83 50.12
C GLY A 843 -13.42 -1.48 49.93
N GLY A 844 -12.78 -0.43 50.35
CA GLY A 844 -13.34 0.92 50.23
C GLY A 844 -12.59 1.90 51.14
N GLN A 845 -13.25 3.02 51.36
CA GLN A 845 -12.76 4.10 52.22
C GLN A 845 -13.03 3.78 53.71
N PRO A 846 -12.36 4.46 54.67
CA PRO A 846 -12.60 4.22 56.06
C PRO A 846 -14.05 4.38 56.51
N HIS A 847 -14.82 5.26 55.87
CA HIS A 847 -16.25 5.51 56.23
C HIS A 847 -17.22 4.65 55.40
N TYR A 848 -16.86 4.13 54.23
CA TYR A 848 -17.70 3.27 53.39
C TYR A 848 -16.90 2.22 52.62
N ALA A 849 -17.32 0.99 52.71
CA ALA A 849 -16.75 -0.10 51.93
C ALA A 849 -17.83 -1.13 51.56
N SER A 850 -17.56 -1.87 50.47
CA SER A 850 -18.43 -2.98 50.09
C SER A 850 -17.63 -4.17 49.58
N ALA A 851 -18.23 -5.37 49.73
CA ALA A 851 -17.64 -6.61 49.21
C ALA A 851 -18.72 -7.49 48.59
N GLY A 852 -18.40 -8.04 47.42
CA GLY A 852 -19.20 -9.07 46.77
C GLY A 852 -18.72 -10.48 47.10
N GLY A 853 -19.62 -11.46 47.14
CA GLY A 853 -19.30 -12.84 47.42
C GLY A 853 -20.03 -13.83 46.51
N LYS A 854 -19.83 -15.12 46.86
CA LYS A 854 -20.44 -16.25 46.11
C LYS A 854 -21.35 -17.10 47.04
N ASP A 855 -21.31 -16.87 48.34
CA ASP A 855 -21.98 -17.66 49.35
C ASP A 855 -23.03 -16.83 50.09
N LEU A 856 -24.31 -17.05 49.74
CA LEU A 856 -25.45 -16.34 50.35
C LEU A 856 -25.68 -16.76 51.81
N GLU A 857 -25.40 -18.02 52.17
CA GLU A 857 -25.65 -18.54 53.54
C GLU A 857 -24.72 -17.85 54.53
N GLY A 858 -23.53 -17.46 54.10
CA GLY A 858 -22.56 -16.77 54.96
C GLY A 858 -22.90 -15.27 55.21
N LEU A 859 -23.92 -14.70 54.57
CA LEU A 859 -24.18 -13.25 54.59
C LEU A 859 -24.56 -12.74 55.99
N ASN A 860 -25.39 -13.45 56.75
CA ASN A 860 -25.72 -13.11 58.13
C ASN A 860 -24.52 -13.17 59.04
N ALA A 861 -23.72 -14.24 58.92
CA ALA A 861 -22.46 -14.36 59.66
C ALA A 861 -21.48 -13.24 59.34
N ALA A 862 -21.45 -12.77 58.08
CA ALA A 862 -20.62 -11.64 57.67
C ALA A 862 -21.10 -10.31 58.30
N ILE A 863 -22.40 -10.10 58.40
CA ILE A 863 -22.97 -8.93 59.10
C ILE A 863 -22.57 -8.95 60.61
N GLU A 864 -22.76 -10.11 61.28
CA GLU A 864 -22.37 -10.30 62.67
C GLU A 864 -20.90 -10.07 62.89
N LYS A 865 -20.04 -10.55 61.95
CA LYS A 865 -18.58 -10.35 62.00
C LYS A 865 -18.19 -8.87 61.94
N VAL A 866 -18.92 -8.06 61.14
CA VAL A 866 -18.67 -6.62 61.06
C VAL A 866 -19.00 -5.96 62.45
N ILE A 867 -20.09 -6.36 63.06
CA ILE A 867 -20.51 -5.87 64.40
C ILE A 867 -19.46 -6.25 65.48
N GLU A 868 -19.00 -7.51 65.46
CA GLU A 868 -17.93 -8.02 66.35
C GLU A 868 -16.65 -7.20 66.19
N LEU A 869 -16.25 -6.95 64.95
CA LEU A 869 -15.03 -6.16 64.61
C LEU A 869 -15.14 -4.70 65.09
N ALA A 870 -16.34 -4.17 65.18
CA ALA A 870 -16.58 -2.83 65.71
C ALA A 870 -16.37 -2.72 67.23
N GLN A 871 -16.30 -3.84 67.97
CA GLN A 871 -16.14 -3.90 69.44
C GLN A 871 -17.11 -2.98 70.18
N LEU A 872 -18.36 -2.91 69.73
CA LEU A 872 -19.42 -2.07 70.27
C LEU A 872 -20.20 -2.76 71.37
#